data_665ae4e0f33a95ad7ef5233a9e344bbd
#
_entry.id   665ae4e0f33a95ad7ef5233a9e344bbd
#
_cell.length_a   1.000
_cell.length_b   1.000
_cell.length_c   1.000
_cell.angle_alpha   90.00
_cell.angle_beta   90.00
_cell.angle_gamma   90.00
#
_symmetry.space_group_name_H-M   'P 1'
#
loop_
_entity.id
_entity.type
_entity.pdbx_description
1 polymer ?
#
loop_
_entity_poly.entity_id
_entity_poly.type
_entity_poly.pdbx_seq_one_letter_code
_entity_poly.pdbx_strand_id
1 'polypeptide(L)'
;MVAIPLALLALAAGAQVTLPAPVEISQGWQLQNIAHVSQDGEKVSSASFEPKGWYAATVPGTVLTTLVNNNVYPEPLYGENNRPNRIPDSLCRTSYWYRTVVKVPAGYAGEHVWLNFEGINFSSTIWVNGSKIGTTRGAFIRGKFDISSHVTAGKSAVIAVLVAPQPHPGTPVQQTLRAGAGPNGGITAADGPTFLSTIGWNWIPGIHDRDTGIWRKVFLSATGPVLVKDPLVTTDLPLPQIDSSDISVSATVENVTDKSQSGVLNGTIGSITFARPVTIAAHSSVLVTFTPTTTPVLHVVNPLLWWPNGYGAQNLYDLHLEFDQNQHPSDAQDVSFGVRKITYFVPGSQTLTISVNGVPVFIRGGDWGMDEAMKRIPLERLDAQIHMHQIANLNLIRNWVGQSTNEDLYALCDKYGILLWDEFFQPNPTDGPNPDDVDTYIANVRDKILRFRNHPSIAIWCARNEGFPPKEIDTQIRALLAELDPMRFYQANSNSGNGVRSDGPYRWRAPREYYIITDDYFKTETGGGVSTPTFESILGMMPQKDWTMITDDWAEHDFVLGSQHAELYPGIVASRYGPIANLADFVRKGQLMNYEALRAMYEGRNAKLFNPATGVIDWMSNPAQPSFVYQLYHYDLEPNSSLFAVRSAAELVHVQFNEADGDLQVINNLPTALDGAEADIAIYNLDGTLASHQTVPVNAEPEAALDLGPVQFPSTVSTVHFIELQLNDSGGNLISHNFYWHALPINPDDLTALNTLPTVPLQATVVRQDANGMCNLTVTLLNETTNIALMAHVQLRRQTSGERVLPVYYDNNYVSLAPNESATINIQANLTDLQGDDALVVLDGWNTTVTATTAVGVSIAPNLEAQPGSWPATGLPFQTVGLE
;
A
#
# COMPACT_ATOMS: atom_id res chain seq x y z
N MET A 1 -39.08 -67.94 -14.55
CA MET A 1 -38.53 -66.54 -14.23
C MET A 1 -37.99 -66.65 -12.83
N VAL A 2 -36.67 -66.70 -12.74
CA VAL A 2 -35.96 -66.73 -11.46
C VAL A 2 -35.42 -65.30 -11.19
N ALA A 3 -35.87 -64.69 -10.13
CA ALA A 3 -35.42 -63.37 -9.71
C ALA A 3 -34.12 -63.55 -8.92
N ILE A 4 -33.02 -62.86 -9.39
CA ILE A 4 -31.76 -62.74 -8.70
C ILE A 4 -31.81 -61.42 -7.91
N PRO A 5 -31.58 -61.41 -6.60
CA PRO A 5 -31.48 -60.15 -5.85
C PRO A 5 -30.12 -59.48 -6.10
N LEU A 6 -30.14 -58.25 -6.58
CA LEU A 6 -28.97 -57.36 -6.58
C LEU A 6 -28.67 -56.93 -5.14
N ALA A 7 -27.53 -57.40 -4.61
CA ALA A 7 -26.99 -56.89 -3.37
C ALA A 7 -26.31 -55.52 -3.68
N LEU A 8 -26.86 -54.40 -3.17
CA LEU A 8 -26.18 -53.15 -3.12
C LEU A 8 -25.02 -53.24 -2.09
N LEU A 9 -23.78 -53.26 -2.58
CA LEU A 9 -22.65 -52.91 -1.74
C LEU A 9 -22.69 -51.40 -1.47
N ALA A 10 -23.08 -51.02 -0.29
CA ALA A 10 -22.82 -49.67 0.24
C ALA A 10 -21.32 -49.59 0.50
N LEU A 11 -20.57 -48.91 -0.37
CA LEU A 11 -19.26 -48.42 -0.03
C LEU A 11 -19.45 -47.39 1.14
N ALA A 12 -19.01 -47.76 2.33
CA ALA A 12 -18.83 -46.81 3.40
C ALA A 12 -17.77 -45.81 2.93
N ALA A 13 -18.18 -44.60 2.62
CA ALA A 13 -17.25 -43.50 2.50
C ALA A 13 -16.59 -43.34 3.88
N GLY A 14 -15.36 -43.83 4.02
CA GLY A 14 -14.55 -43.59 5.19
C GLY A 14 -14.42 -42.05 5.36
N ALA A 15 -14.66 -41.56 6.56
CA ALA A 15 -14.42 -40.17 6.85
C ALA A 15 -12.96 -39.86 6.49
N GLN A 16 -12.74 -38.93 5.57
CA GLN A 16 -11.39 -38.48 5.20
C GLN A 16 -10.78 -37.87 6.45
N VAL A 17 -9.67 -38.40 6.93
CA VAL A 17 -8.93 -37.84 8.05
C VAL A 17 -8.31 -36.55 7.55
N THR A 18 -8.66 -35.45 8.16
CA THR A 18 -8.11 -34.13 7.85
C THR A 18 -7.16 -33.68 8.95
N LEU A 19 -6.16 -32.87 8.58
CA LEU A 19 -5.30 -32.22 9.55
C LEU A 19 -6.12 -31.31 10.48
N PRO A 20 -5.78 -31.27 11.79
CA PRO A 20 -6.43 -30.35 12.71
C PRO A 20 -6.14 -28.88 12.32
N ALA A 21 -7.20 -28.08 12.25
CA ALA A 21 -7.06 -26.65 11.89
C ALA A 21 -6.17 -25.90 12.91
N PRO A 22 -5.33 -24.95 12.44
CA PRO A 22 -4.61 -24.02 13.32
C PRO A 22 -5.58 -23.17 14.14
N VAL A 23 -5.14 -22.78 15.36
CA VAL A 23 -5.94 -21.94 16.27
C VAL A 23 -5.16 -20.68 16.61
N GLU A 24 -5.66 -19.53 16.16
CA GLU A 24 -5.09 -18.23 16.45
C GLU A 24 -5.24 -17.88 17.94
N ILE A 25 -4.21 -17.26 18.50
CA ILE A 25 -4.14 -16.79 19.89
C ILE A 25 -4.08 -15.27 19.90
N SER A 26 -5.20 -14.62 19.62
CA SER A 26 -5.33 -13.15 19.61
C SER A 26 -5.94 -12.60 20.92
N GLN A 27 -6.48 -13.45 21.79
CA GLN A 27 -7.20 -13.04 22.98
C GLN A 27 -6.56 -13.55 24.28
N GLY A 28 -6.88 -12.89 25.39
CA GLY A 28 -6.43 -13.30 26.71
C GLY A 28 -4.97 -12.99 27.05
N TRP A 29 -4.29 -12.26 26.19
CA TRP A 29 -2.95 -11.77 26.45
C TRP A 29 -2.94 -10.67 27.52
N GLN A 30 -1.89 -10.65 28.32
CA GLN A 30 -1.64 -9.68 29.37
C GLN A 30 -0.20 -9.17 29.27
N LEU A 31 0.00 -7.88 29.53
CA LEU A 31 1.28 -7.18 29.42
C LEU A 31 1.73 -6.62 30.76
N GLN A 32 3.03 -6.73 31.07
CA GLN A 32 3.64 -5.99 32.18
C GLN A 32 5.12 -5.67 31.91
N ASN A 33 5.54 -4.50 32.35
CA ASN A 33 6.96 -4.11 32.36
C ASN A 33 7.75 -5.03 33.30
N ILE A 34 8.94 -5.47 32.85
CA ILE A 34 9.80 -6.37 33.63
C ILE A 34 10.18 -5.80 35.00
N ALA A 35 10.29 -4.49 35.15
CA ALA A 35 10.58 -3.82 36.41
C ALA A 35 9.55 -4.10 37.52
N HIS A 36 8.34 -4.51 37.14
CA HIS A 36 7.25 -4.85 38.06
C HIS A 36 7.06 -6.35 38.25
N VAL A 37 7.95 -7.18 37.68
CA VAL A 37 7.87 -8.64 37.74
C VAL A 37 9.21 -9.22 38.22
N SER A 38 9.27 -9.63 39.47
CA SER A 38 10.49 -10.17 40.06
C SER A 38 10.73 -11.63 39.74
N GLN A 39 9.74 -12.34 39.21
CA GLN A 39 9.78 -13.74 38.87
C GLN A 39 10.42 -13.95 37.50
N ASP A 40 11.12 -15.10 37.38
CA ASP A 40 11.66 -15.56 36.09
C ASP A 40 10.60 -16.15 35.14
N GLY A 41 11.02 -16.54 33.96
CA GLY A 41 10.11 -17.07 32.93
C GLY A 41 9.49 -18.41 33.28
N GLU A 42 10.19 -19.24 34.04
CA GLU A 42 9.68 -20.52 34.56
C GLU A 42 8.47 -20.28 35.45
N LYS A 43 8.58 -19.31 36.35
CA LYS A 43 7.50 -18.95 37.26
C LYS A 43 6.38 -18.21 36.57
N VAL A 44 6.70 -17.22 35.71
CA VAL A 44 5.69 -16.41 34.95
C VAL A 44 4.86 -17.32 34.07
N SER A 45 5.45 -18.37 33.47
CA SER A 45 4.72 -19.30 32.60
C SER A 45 4.08 -20.47 33.38
N SER A 46 4.09 -20.45 34.70
CA SER A 46 3.43 -21.48 35.50
C SER A 46 1.95 -21.17 35.71
N ALA A 47 1.13 -22.23 35.91
CA ALA A 47 -0.29 -22.08 36.22
C ALA A 47 -0.56 -21.45 37.62
N SER A 48 0.44 -21.47 38.51
CA SER A 48 0.35 -20.89 39.87
C SER A 48 0.71 -19.39 39.90
N PHE A 49 1.17 -18.81 38.80
CA PHE A 49 1.47 -17.40 38.75
C PHE A 49 0.18 -16.59 38.50
N GLU A 50 -0.06 -15.60 39.34
CA GLU A 50 -1.19 -14.68 39.20
C GLU A 50 -0.72 -13.32 38.67
N PRO A 51 -1.14 -12.89 37.46
CA PRO A 51 -0.70 -11.63 36.84
C PRO A 51 -1.49 -10.45 37.39
N LYS A 52 -1.29 -10.09 38.66
CA LYS A 52 -1.98 -8.98 39.32
C LYS A 52 -1.49 -7.63 38.78
N GLY A 53 -2.45 -6.78 38.34
CA GLY A 53 -2.16 -5.43 37.83
C GLY A 53 -1.50 -5.42 36.43
N TRP A 54 -1.61 -6.51 35.68
CA TRP A 54 -1.20 -6.55 34.30
C TRP A 54 -2.27 -5.95 33.38
N TYR A 55 -1.84 -5.28 32.32
CA TYR A 55 -2.72 -4.72 31.31
C TYR A 55 -3.26 -5.80 30.37
N ALA A 56 -4.47 -5.65 29.87
CA ALA A 56 -4.96 -6.47 28.76
C ALA A 56 -4.17 -6.12 27.49
N ALA A 57 -3.36 -7.08 27.03
CA ALA A 57 -2.47 -6.84 25.89
C ALA A 57 -3.19 -6.96 24.55
N THR A 58 -2.85 -6.08 23.63
CA THR A 58 -3.24 -6.17 22.21
C THR A 58 -2.22 -7.05 21.49
N VAL A 59 -2.67 -8.18 20.92
CA VAL A 59 -1.86 -9.11 20.12
C VAL A 59 -2.72 -9.59 18.94
N PRO A 60 -2.29 -9.33 17.67
CA PRO A 60 -1.11 -8.59 17.26
C PRO A 60 -1.10 -7.14 17.73
N GLY A 61 0.08 -6.61 18.09
CA GLY A 61 0.24 -5.21 18.47
C GLY A 61 1.54 -4.92 19.22
N THR A 62 1.75 -3.64 19.52
CA THR A 62 2.93 -3.17 20.22
C THR A 62 2.66 -2.89 21.71
N VAL A 63 3.71 -2.61 22.47
CA VAL A 63 3.59 -2.16 23.87
C VAL A 63 2.78 -0.86 23.92
N LEU A 64 3.10 0.12 23.09
CA LEU A 64 2.40 1.41 23.11
C LEU A 64 0.94 1.26 22.67
N THR A 65 0.65 0.46 21.65
CA THR A 65 -0.74 0.16 21.25
C THR A 65 -1.54 -0.45 22.42
N THR A 66 -0.93 -1.38 23.16
CA THR A 66 -1.54 -1.95 24.38
C THR A 66 -1.83 -0.88 25.44
N LEU A 67 -0.86 0.00 25.72
CA LEU A 67 -0.99 1.02 26.75
C LEU A 67 -2.01 2.10 26.37
N VAL A 68 -2.11 2.48 25.09
CA VAL A 68 -3.14 3.37 24.56
C VAL A 68 -4.53 2.75 24.71
N ASN A 69 -4.69 1.48 24.34
CA ASN A 69 -5.96 0.76 24.46
C ASN A 69 -6.43 0.57 25.92
N ASN A 70 -5.48 0.64 26.88
CA ASN A 70 -5.79 0.64 28.31
C ASN A 70 -5.89 2.06 28.91
N ASN A 71 -5.91 3.12 28.10
CA ASN A 71 -5.99 4.53 28.53
C ASN A 71 -4.84 4.97 29.45
N VAL A 72 -3.67 4.34 29.34
CA VAL A 72 -2.46 4.75 30.08
C VAL A 72 -1.84 5.98 29.42
N TYR A 73 -1.82 6.00 28.09
CA TYR A 73 -1.37 7.12 27.26
C TYR A 73 -2.45 7.58 26.30
N PRO A 74 -2.43 8.84 25.88
CA PRO A 74 -3.34 9.35 24.86
C PRO A 74 -3.02 8.75 23.49
N GLU A 75 -3.92 8.92 22.52
CA GLU A 75 -3.67 8.59 21.11
C GLU A 75 -2.45 9.36 20.60
N PRO A 76 -1.34 8.70 20.23
CA PRO A 76 -0.10 9.39 19.86
C PRO A 76 -0.23 10.20 18.57
N LEU A 77 -1.04 9.72 17.62
CA LEU A 77 -1.17 10.34 16.29
C LEU A 77 -2.19 11.49 16.24
N TYR A 78 -2.51 12.10 17.38
CA TYR A 78 -3.38 13.27 17.48
C TYR A 78 -2.63 14.46 18.10
N GLY A 79 -2.53 15.56 17.34
CA GLY A 79 -1.84 16.77 17.78
C GLY A 79 -0.42 16.49 18.26
N GLU A 80 -0.03 17.10 19.35
CA GLU A 80 1.28 16.87 19.97
C GLU A 80 1.30 15.74 21.01
N ASN A 81 0.40 14.78 20.95
CA ASN A 81 0.35 13.70 21.95
C ASN A 81 1.59 12.79 21.93
N ASN A 82 2.29 12.70 20.79
CA ASN A 82 3.51 11.91 20.65
C ASN A 82 4.77 12.62 21.23
N ARG A 83 4.62 13.67 22.05
CA ARG A 83 5.75 14.33 22.71
C ARG A 83 6.26 13.53 23.92
N PRO A 84 7.59 13.53 24.22
CA PRO A 84 8.17 12.75 25.32
C PRO A 84 7.65 13.12 26.72
N ASN A 85 7.07 14.32 26.89
CA ASN A 85 6.42 14.71 28.14
C ASN A 85 5.02 14.13 28.32
N ARG A 86 4.44 13.53 27.27
CA ARG A 86 3.15 12.83 27.30
C ARG A 86 3.32 11.33 27.22
N ILE A 87 4.20 10.83 26.34
CA ILE A 87 4.53 9.43 26.16
C ILE A 87 6.04 9.29 26.30
N PRO A 88 6.54 8.63 27.36
CA PRO A 88 7.95 8.67 27.68
C PRO A 88 8.78 7.74 26.75
N ASP A 89 9.92 8.22 26.31
CA ASP A 89 10.91 7.47 25.51
C ASP A 89 11.56 6.29 26.28
N SER A 90 11.30 6.18 27.58
CA SER A 90 11.73 5.03 28.37
C SER A 90 11.03 3.72 27.99
N LEU A 91 9.93 3.77 27.23
CA LEU A 91 9.22 2.57 26.77
C LEU A 91 10.11 1.66 25.92
N CYS A 92 10.98 2.22 25.08
CA CYS A 92 11.91 1.44 24.26
C CYS A 92 13.21 1.03 24.98
N ARG A 93 13.33 1.25 26.30
CA ARG A 93 14.54 0.97 27.08
C ARG A 93 14.36 -0.10 28.14
N THR A 94 13.25 -0.84 28.07
CA THR A 94 12.90 -1.87 29.05
C THR A 94 12.21 -3.04 28.35
N SER A 95 12.30 -4.23 28.92
CA SER A 95 11.62 -5.42 28.40
C SER A 95 10.23 -5.56 28.97
N TYR A 96 9.39 -6.31 28.29
CA TYR A 96 8.00 -6.53 28.66
C TYR A 96 7.63 -8.00 28.64
N TRP A 97 6.92 -8.43 29.67
CA TRP A 97 6.29 -9.73 29.72
C TRP A 97 4.92 -9.69 29.02
N TYR A 98 4.74 -10.61 28.08
CA TYR A 98 3.44 -11.01 27.54
C TYR A 98 3.10 -12.38 28.11
N ARG A 99 1.85 -12.57 28.53
CA ARG A 99 1.38 -13.85 29.08
C ARG A 99 -0.05 -14.13 28.67
N THR A 100 -0.32 -15.40 28.32
CA THR A 100 -1.68 -15.86 28.05
C THR A 100 -1.87 -17.29 28.54
N VAL A 101 -3.13 -17.70 28.69
CA VAL A 101 -3.54 -19.08 28.98
C VAL A 101 -4.41 -19.56 27.84
N VAL A 102 -3.98 -20.58 27.14
CA VAL A 102 -4.67 -21.11 25.97
C VAL A 102 -5.14 -22.54 26.24
N LYS A 103 -6.27 -22.92 25.64
CA LYS A 103 -6.71 -24.32 25.62
C LYS A 103 -6.16 -25.00 24.37
N VAL A 104 -5.31 -26.00 24.54
CA VAL A 104 -4.80 -26.81 23.42
C VAL A 104 -5.98 -27.63 22.85
N PRO A 105 -6.24 -27.59 21.55
CA PRO A 105 -7.35 -28.33 20.96
C PRO A 105 -7.28 -29.83 21.26
N ALA A 106 -8.41 -30.44 21.57
CA ALA A 106 -8.46 -31.87 21.81
C ALA A 106 -8.09 -32.72 20.57
N GLY A 107 -8.36 -32.19 19.38
CA GLY A 107 -7.99 -32.81 18.10
C GLY A 107 -6.48 -32.89 17.83
N TYR A 108 -5.63 -32.24 18.65
CA TYR A 108 -4.17 -32.32 18.55
C TYR A 108 -3.59 -33.55 19.29
N ALA A 109 -4.44 -34.43 19.79
CA ALA A 109 -4.00 -35.60 20.52
C ALA A 109 -3.23 -36.59 19.62
N GLY A 110 -1.98 -36.85 19.93
CA GLY A 110 -1.11 -37.75 19.17
C GLY A 110 -0.26 -37.09 18.10
N GLU A 111 -0.46 -35.81 17.89
CA GLU A 111 0.26 -34.99 16.92
C GLU A 111 1.42 -34.20 17.56
N HIS A 112 2.37 -33.74 16.75
CA HIS A 112 3.30 -32.68 17.11
C HIS A 112 2.56 -31.37 17.21
N VAL A 113 2.67 -30.70 18.35
CA VAL A 113 2.01 -29.40 18.59
C VAL A 113 3.05 -28.29 18.47
N TRP A 114 2.75 -27.35 17.59
CA TRP A 114 3.63 -26.22 17.28
C TRP A 114 3.06 -24.92 17.82
N LEU A 115 3.92 -24.11 18.46
CA LEU A 115 3.64 -22.71 18.79
C LEU A 115 4.34 -21.83 17.74
N ASN A 116 3.54 -21.03 17.03
CA ASN A 116 3.99 -20.22 15.91
C ASN A 116 3.86 -18.74 16.24
N PHE A 117 4.90 -17.96 15.91
CA PHE A 117 4.92 -16.49 15.94
C PHE A 117 5.30 -15.99 14.53
N GLU A 118 4.48 -15.13 13.96
CA GLU A 118 4.72 -14.53 12.63
C GLU A 118 5.70 -13.36 12.68
N GLY A 119 5.90 -12.75 13.85
CA GLY A 119 6.85 -11.65 14.06
C GLY A 119 6.79 -11.07 15.47
N ILE A 120 7.95 -10.88 16.06
CA ILE A 120 8.13 -10.23 17.37
C ILE A 120 9.25 -9.20 17.24
N ASN A 121 9.01 -7.96 17.58
CA ASN A 121 10.02 -6.91 17.58
C ASN A 121 10.49 -6.59 19.00
N PHE A 122 11.75 -6.67 19.34
CA PHE A 122 12.90 -7.01 18.52
C PHE A 122 13.44 -8.41 18.83
N SER A 123 13.59 -8.76 20.12
CA SER A 123 14.04 -10.10 20.52
C SER A 123 13.12 -10.69 21.58
N SER A 124 13.02 -12.00 21.61
CA SER A 124 12.15 -12.67 22.57
C SER A 124 12.80 -13.91 23.20
N THR A 125 12.33 -14.22 24.41
CA THR A 125 12.49 -15.53 25.01
C THR A 125 11.10 -16.06 25.36
N ILE A 126 10.86 -17.34 25.05
CA ILE A 126 9.53 -17.95 25.08
C ILE A 126 9.53 -19.12 26.04
N TRP A 127 8.51 -19.19 26.90
CA TRP A 127 8.26 -20.28 27.83
C TRP A 127 6.85 -20.83 27.67
N VAL A 128 6.71 -22.15 27.89
CA VAL A 128 5.43 -22.85 27.96
C VAL A 128 5.42 -23.74 29.20
N ASN A 129 4.41 -23.57 30.07
CA ASN A 129 4.21 -24.39 31.28
C ASN A 129 5.46 -24.55 32.15
N GLY A 130 6.25 -23.49 32.37
CA GLY A 130 7.47 -23.49 33.17
C GLY A 130 8.74 -23.87 32.41
N SER A 131 8.66 -24.22 31.13
CA SER A 131 9.84 -24.62 30.34
C SER A 131 10.19 -23.56 29.31
N LYS A 132 11.49 -23.22 29.23
CA LYS A 132 11.99 -22.35 28.12
C LYS A 132 11.97 -23.16 26.82
N ILE A 133 11.32 -22.61 25.79
CA ILE A 133 11.12 -23.27 24.49
C ILE A 133 12.11 -22.76 23.44
N GLY A 134 12.37 -21.45 23.41
CA GLY A 134 13.26 -20.89 22.42
C GLY A 134 13.33 -19.37 22.46
N THR A 135 13.90 -18.79 21.38
CA THR A 135 14.14 -17.35 21.24
C THR A 135 13.92 -16.94 19.79
N THR A 136 13.55 -15.66 19.56
CA THR A 136 13.58 -15.01 18.24
C THR A 136 14.42 -13.74 18.31
N ARG A 137 14.97 -13.28 17.18
CA ARG A 137 15.70 -12.02 17.08
C ARG A 137 15.55 -11.39 15.70
N GLY A 138 15.20 -10.09 15.66
CA GLY A 138 14.80 -9.35 14.46
C GLY A 138 13.28 -9.31 14.32
N ALA A 139 12.77 -8.20 13.77
CA ALA A 139 11.32 -7.94 13.72
C ALA A 139 10.55 -8.85 12.74
N PHE A 140 11.23 -9.40 11.74
CA PHE A 140 10.60 -9.97 10.54
C PHE A 140 10.77 -11.49 10.40
N ILE A 141 11.42 -12.14 11.37
CA ILE A 141 11.60 -13.60 11.40
C ILE A 141 10.45 -14.31 12.09
N ARG A 142 10.02 -15.43 11.52
CA ARG A 142 9.04 -16.32 12.16
C ARG A 142 9.68 -17.17 13.23
N GLY A 143 8.91 -17.50 14.26
CA GLY A 143 9.26 -18.51 15.27
C GLY A 143 8.32 -19.70 15.21
N LYS A 144 8.82 -20.91 14.99
CA LYS A 144 8.05 -22.16 15.04
C LYS A 144 8.71 -23.11 16.02
N PHE A 145 8.01 -23.44 17.10
CA PHE A 145 8.57 -24.21 18.22
C PHE A 145 7.74 -25.46 18.50
N ASP A 146 8.38 -26.63 18.56
CA ASP A 146 7.73 -27.86 19.02
C ASP A 146 7.49 -27.80 20.53
N ILE A 147 6.25 -27.81 20.94
CA ILE A 147 5.82 -27.77 22.33
C ILE A 147 5.14 -29.08 22.78
N SER A 148 5.18 -30.13 21.95
CA SER A 148 4.46 -31.39 22.16
C SER A 148 4.73 -32.01 23.53
N SER A 149 5.98 -31.97 24.00
CA SER A 149 6.37 -32.51 25.33
C SER A 149 5.95 -31.61 26.49
N HIS A 150 5.50 -30.39 26.25
CA HIS A 150 5.17 -29.40 27.27
C HIS A 150 3.66 -29.14 27.41
N VAL A 151 2.84 -29.70 26.52
CA VAL A 151 1.39 -29.49 26.52
C VAL A 151 0.63 -30.81 26.43
N THR A 152 -0.65 -30.77 26.76
CA THR A 152 -1.55 -31.92 26.61
C THR A 152 -2.79 -31.49 25.89
N ALA A 153 -3.15 -32.16 24.82
CA ALA A 153 -4.39 -31.91 24.04
C ALA A 153 -5.61 -31.91 24.98
N GLY A 154 -6.51 -30.95 24.77
CA GLY A 154 -7.71 -30.73 25.60
C GLY A 154 -7.45 -30.04 26.94
N LYS A 155 -6.21 -29.77 27.34
CA LYS A 155 -5.84 -29.06 28.58
C LYS A 155 -5.41 -27.61 28.28
N SER A 156 -5.40 -26.79 29.33
CA SER A 156 -4.84 -25.43 29.27
C SER A 156 -3.31 -25.49 29.34
N ALA A 157 -2.69 -24.60 28.59
CA ALA A 157 -1.27 -24.30 28.62
C ALA A 157 -1.05 -22.80 28.90
N VAL A 158 0.00 -22.48 29.63
CA VAL A 158 0.43 -21.10 29.89
C VAL A 158 1.60 -20.75 28.98
N ILE A 159 1.45 -19.73 28.20
CA ILE A 159 2.51 -19.18 27.35
C ILE A 159 2.98 -17.86 27.97
N ALA A 160 4.28 -17.70 28.13
CA ALA A 160 4.91 -16.45 28.54
C ALA A 160 6.02 -16.07 27.55
N VAL A 161 6.07 -14.81 27.17
CA VAL A 161 7.07 -14.27 26.25
C VAL A 161 7.67 -13.02 26.86
N LEU A 162 8.99 -13.03 27.07
CA LEU A 162 9.72 -11.82 27.43
C LEU A 162 10.20 -11.19 26.12
N VAL A 163 9.65 -10.02 25.79
CA VAL A 163 10.05 -9.23 24.63
C VAL A 163 10.99 -8.14 25.07
N ALA A 164 12.15 -8.07 24.46
CA ALA A 164 13.12 -6.99 24.67
C ALA A 164 13.18 -6.10 23.41
N PRO A 165 13.20 -4.77 23.59
CA PRO A 165 13.44 -3.85 22.49
C PRO A 165 14.87 -4.00 21.95
N GLN A 166 15.14 -3.35 20.81
CA GLN A 166 16.48 -3.26 20.26
C GLN A 166 17.43 -2.56 21.25
N PRO A 167 18.67 -3.03 21.41
CA PRO A 167 19.64 -2.42 22.31
C PRO A 167 19.99 -0.96 21.98
N HIS A 168 19.94 -0.60 20.69
CA HIS A 168 20.24 0.76 20.21
C HIS A 168 18.98 1.40 19.59
N PRO A 169 18.01 1.87 20.41
CA PRO A 169 16.68 2.26 19.93
C PRO A 169 16.66 3.61 19.19
N GLY A 170 17.83 4.18 18.89
CA GLY A 170 17.95 5.46 18.22
C GLY A 170 17.48 6.66 19.04
N THR A 171 17.52 7.83 18.41
CA THR A 171 17.09 9.10 19.02
C THR A 171 16.35 9.91 17.96
N PRO A 172 15.02 9.86 17.91
CA PRO A 172 14.23 10.64 16.97
C PRO A 172 14.29 12.12 17.31
N VAL A 173 14.19 12.96 16.30
CA VAL A 173 14.03 14.40 16.46
C VAL A 173 12.57 14.69 16.80
N GLN A 174 12.38 15.64 17.74
CA GLN A 174 11.05 16.17 18.02
C GLN A 174 10.78 17.30 17.03
N GLN A 175 9.83 17.11 16.12
CA GLN A 175 9.48 18.09 15.11
C GLN A 175 8.78 19.30 15.74
N THR A 176 9.32 20.49 15.50
CA THR A 176 8.72 21.77 15.86
C THR A 176 8.95 22.77 14.74
N LEU A 177 8.16 23.84 14.67
CA LEU A 177 8.36 24.91 13.69
C LEU A 177 9.76 25.49 13.74
N ARG A 178 10.35 25.58 14.94
CA ARG A 178 11.70 26.14 15.16
C ARG A 178 12.80 25.12 14.86
N ALA A 179 12.65 23.89 15.29
CA ALA A 179 13.69 22.86 15.16
C ALA A 179 13.68 22.20 13.77
N GLY A 180 12.55 22.25 13.08
CA GLY A 180 12.36 21.50 11.84
C GLY A 180 12.32 19.98 12.09
N ALA A 181 12.48 19.22 11.04
CA ALA A 181 12.60 17.76 11.09
C ALA A 181 13.99 17.27 11.53
N GLY A 182 14.97 18.21 11.64
CA GLY A 182 16.35 17.85 11.92
C GLY A 182 17.04 17.13 10.76
N PRO A 183 18.30 16.68 10.92
CA PRO A 183 18.97 15.89 9.90
C PRO A 183 18.33 14.49 9.83
N ASN A 184 17.58 14.23 8.77
CA ASN A 184 16.90 12.95 8.48
C ASN A 184 16.10 12.38 9.66
N GLY A 185 15.40 13.25 10.40
CA GLY A 185 14.52 12.85 11.50
C GLY A 185 15.20 12.29 12.75
N GLY A 186 16.52 12.20 12.79
CA GLY A 186 17.27 11.72 13.95
C GLY A 186 18.21 10.56 13.65
N ILE A 187 18.51 9.77 14.68
CA ILE A 187 19.38 8.60 14.60
C ILE A 187 18.53 7.34 14.70
N THR A 188 18.53 6.53 13.66
CA THR A 188 17.84 5.24 13.63
C THR A 188 18.56 4.20 14.48
N ALA A 189 17.84 3.11 14.81
CA ALA A 189 18.43 1.96 15.51
C ALA A 189 19.45 1.23 14.64
N ALA A 190 20.61 0.89 15.25
CA ALA A 190 21.66 0.11 14.59
C ALA A 190 21.35 -1.39 14.51
N ASP A 191 20.34 -1.85 15.19
CA ASP A 191 20.02 -3.26 15.36
C ASP A 191 19.13 -3.85 14.25
N GLY A 192 19.19 -3.28 13.04
CA GLY A 192 18.43 -3.89 11.94
C GLY A 192 18.59 -5.42 11.89
N PRO A 193 17.51 -6.16 11.59
CA PRO A 193 16.26 -5.72 10.98
C PRO A 193 15.16 -5.34 12.00
N THR A 194 14.79 -4.07 12.01
CA THR A 194 13.71 -3.53 12.84
C THR A 194 12.98 -2.41 12.12
N PHE A 195 11.93 -1.85 12.73
CA PHE A 195 11.21 -0.72 12.18
C PHE A 195 12.00 0.59 12.31
N LEU A 196 11.80 1.49 11.35
CA LEU A 196 12.38 2.84 11.38
C LEU A 196 11.51 3.82 12.16
N SER A 197 10.76 3.37 13.13
CA SER A 197 9.92 4.16 14.03
C SER A 197 10.69 5.14 14.92
N THR A 198 11.99 5.24 14.70
CA THR A 198 12.87 6.23 15.35
C THR A 198 13.13 7.44 14.49
N ILE A 199 12.75 7.45 13.22
CA ILE A 199 13.16 8.51 12.30
C ILE A 199 12.36 9.78 12.50
N GLY A 200 11.06 9.77 12.58
CA GLY A 200 10.25 10.99 12.66
C GLY A 200 10.47 11.99 11.50
N TRP A 201 11.04 11.53 10.39
CA TRP A 201 11.41 12.37 9.26
C TRP A 201 10.31 12.38 8.20
N ASN A 202 9.60 13.51 8.07
CA ASN A 202 8.63 13.81 7.02
C ASN A 202 7.44 12.86 6.87
N TRP A 203 7.43 11.66 7.46
CA TRP A 203 6.44 10.65 7.13
C TRP A 203 6.40 9.43 8.07
N ILE A 204 7.40 9.25 8.91
CA ILE A 204 7.39 8.25 10.00
C ILE A 204 7.62 8.96 11.34
N PRO A 205 6.64 8.99 12.25
CA PRO A 205 6.82 9.55 13.58
C PRO A 205 7.76 8.69 14.42
N GLY A 206 8.48 9.33 15.34
CA GLY A 206 9.28 8.62 16.32
C GLY A 206 8.42 7.96 17.39
N ILE A 207 8.03 6.71 17.21
CA ILE A 207 7.19 5.96 18.14
C ILE A 207 8.00 5.54 19.37
N HIS A 208 7.52 5.88 20.57
CA HIS A 208 8.30 5.82 21.81
C HIS A 208 8.64 4.42 22.32
N ASP A 209 7.89 3.38 21.93
CA ASP A 209 8.24 2.00 22.19
C ASP A 209 9.05 1.34 21.06
N ARG A 210 9.32 2.07 19.95
CA ARG A 210 9.99 1.56 18.75
C ARG A 210 9.30 0.35 18.17
N ASP A 211 7.96 0.31 18.22
CA ASP A 211 7.12 -0.82 17.80
C ASP A 211 7.50 -2.14 18.48
N THR A 212 7.99 -2.09 19.71
CA THR A 212 8.32 -3.27 20.52
C THR A 212 7.05 -4.06 20.84
N GLY A 213 7.02 -5.37 20.53
CA GLY A 213 5.86 -6.19 20.84
C GLY A 213 5.71 -7.45 20.00
N ILE A 214 4.63 -8.18 20.23
CA ILE A 214 4.18 -9.29 19.39
C ILE A 214 3.28 -8.69 18.31
N TRP A 215 3.90 -8.15 17.28
CA TRP A 215 3.21 -7.31 16.29
C TRP A 215 2.50 -8.08 15.18
N ARG A 216 2.74 -9.42 15.10
CA ARG A 216 2.12 -10.33 14.13
C ARG A 216 1.35 -11.45 14.85
N LYS A 217 0.62 -12.24 14.04
CA LYS A 217 -0.22 -13.35 14.54
C LYS A 217 0.58 -14.36 15.36
N VAL A 218 -0.09 -14.93 16.36
CA VAL A 218 0.37 -16.08 17.13
C VAL A 218 -0.67 -17.19 17.01
N PHE A 219 -0.25 -18.43 16.78
CA PHE A 219 -1.19 -19.53 16.66
C PHE A 219 -0.59 -20.88 17.06
N LEU A 220 -1.46 -21.81 17.44
CA LEU A 220 -1.12 -23.22 17.56
C LEU A 220 -1.44 -23.95 16.27
N SER A 221 -0.57 -24.88 15.87
CA SER A 221 -0.84 -25.84 14.79
C SER A 221 -0.44 -27.24 15.22
N ALA A 222 -0.90 -28.24 14.50
CA ALA A 222 -0.54 -29.64 14.76
C ALA A 222 -0.20 -30.35 13.45
N THR A 223 0.80 -31.23 13.50
CA THR A 223 1.24 -32.03 12.37
C THR A 223 1.58 -33.45 12.82
N GLY A 224 1.60 -34.38 11.87
CA GLY A 224 2.21 -35.68 12.09
C GLY A 224 3.75 -35.61 12.13
N PRO A 225 4.44 -36.76 11.97
CA PRO A 225 5.90 -36.84 12.12
C PRO A 225 6.71 -36.24 10.98
N VAL A 226 6.08 -35.87 9.85
CA VAL A 226 6.75 -35.30 8.68
C VAL A 226 6.14 -33.96 8.34
N LEU A 227 6.98 -32.94 8.21
CA LEU A 227 6.62 -31.58 7.83
C LEU A 227 6.81 -31.36 6.32
N VAL A 228 5.94 -30.58 5.72
CA VAL A 228 6.11 -29.99 4.37
C VAL A 228 6.54 -28.52 4.57
N LYS A 229 7.74 -28.16 4.08
CA LYS A 229 8.35 -26.84 4.33
C LYS A 229 8.73 -26.15 3.04
N ASP A 230 8.63 -24.82 3.10
CA ASP A 230 9.18 -23.87 2.14
C ASP A 230 8.82 -24.21 0.65
N PRO A 231 7.54 -24.45 0.33
CA PRO A 231 7.13 -24.72 -1.04
C PRO A 231 7.56 -23.59 -1.97
N LEU A 232 7.94 -23.97 -3.20
CA LEU A 232 8.27 -23.03 -4.26
C LEU A 232 7.56 -23.46 -5.53
N VAL A 233 6.82 -22.55 -6.13
CA VAL A 233 6.24 -22.68 -7.47
C VAL A 233 6.97 -21.74 -8.41
N THR A 234 7.47 -22.25 -9.52
CA THR A 234 8.01 -21.45 -10.62
C THR A 234 7.24 -21.70 -11.89
N THR A 235 7.00 -20.65 -12.66
CA THR A 235 6.30 -20.72 -13.94
C THR A 235 7.18 -20.17 -15.06
N ASP A 236 7.15 -20.82 -16.21
CA ASP A 236 7.87 -20.36 -17.39
C ASP A 236 6.96 -20.37 -18.62
N LEU A 237 7.06 -19.34 -19.46
CA LEU A 237 6.33 -19.18 -20.71
C LEU A 237 7.32 -19.20 -21.88
N PRO A 238 6.99 -19.85 -23.01
CA PRO A 238 7.86 -19.93 -24.21
C PRO A 238 7.78 -18.64 -25.06
N LEU A 239 8.02 -17.49 -24.44
CA LEU A 239 7.91 -16.17 -25.10
C LEU A 239 8.51 -16.16 -26.52
N PRO A 240 7.88 -15.48 -27.49
CA PRO A 240 6.71 -14.58 -27.34
C PRO A 240 5.35 -15.30 -27.26
N GLN A 241 5.30 -16.62 -27.40
CA GLN A 241 4.07 -17.39 -27.22
C GLN A 241 3.72 -17.46 -25.74
N ILE A 242 2.41 -17.36 -25.44
CA ILE A 242 1.86 -17.39 -24.09
C ILE A 242 0.74 -18.43 -23.93
N ASP A 243 0.65 -19.35 -24.87
CA ASP A 243 -0.37 -20.39 -24.99
C ASP A 243 -0.05 -21.67 -24.19
N SER A 244 1.10 -21.72 -23.55
CA SER A 244 1.46 -22.80 -22.63
C SER A 244 2.37 -22.28 -21.50
N SER A 245 2.43 -23.03 -20.39
CA SER A 245 3.34 -22.76 -19.27
C SER A 245 3.90 -24.05 -18.70
N ASP A 246 5.18 -24.05 -18.43
CA ASP A 246 5.87 -25.06 -17.63
C ASP A 246 5.85 -24.66 -16.16
N ILE A 247 5.13 -25.44 -15.34
CA ILE A 247 5.08 -25.25 -13.89
C ILE A 247 6.04 -26.22 -13.23
N SER A 248 6.89 -25.72 -12.34
CA SER A 248 7.70 -26.57 -11.48
C SER A 248 7.35 -26.32 -10.01
N VAL A 249 7.24 -27.39 -9.24
CA VAL A 249 6.90 -27.36 -7.81
C VAL A 249 7.99 -28.05 -7.03
N SER A 250 8.49 -27.42 -5.97
CA SER A 250 9.39 -28.07 -5.03
C SER A 250 9.00 -27.77 -3.59
N ALA A 251 9.27 -28.71 -2.69
CA ALA A 251 9.12 -28.54 -1.23
C ALA A 251 10.11 -29.42 -0.50
N THR A 252 10.51 -28.98 0.68
CA THR A 252 11.33 -29.77 1.61
C THR A 252 10.41 -30.57 2.50
N VAL A 253 10.55 -31.89 2.52
CA VAL A 253 9.88 -32.76 3.49
C VAL A 253 10.86 -33.10 4.61
N GLU A 254 10.51 -32.84 5.87
CA GLU A 254 11.37 -33.00 7.04
C GLU A 254 10.77 -33.99 8.04
N ASN A 255 11.55 -34.98 8.42
CA ASN A 255 11.20 -35.93 9.47
C ASN A 255 11.73 -35.46 10.83
N VAL A 256 10.84 -35.14 11.75
CA VAL A 256 11.18 -34.63 13.09
C VAL A 256 11.32 -35.72 14.14
N THR A 257 11.32 -37.01 13.74
CA THR A 257 11.31 -38.16 14.67
C THR A 257 12.60 -38.99 14.64
N ASP A 258 12.80 -39.80 15.63
CA ASP A 258 13.95 -40.72 15.77
C ASP A 258 13.92 -41.94 14.82
N LYS A 259 12.89 -42.11 14.01
CA LYS A 259 12.74 -43.24 13.10
C LYS A 259 12.59 -42.75 11.67
N SER A 260 13.04 -43.57 10.69
CA SER A 260 12.79 -43.30 9.29
C SER A 260 11.29 -43.30 9.04
N GLN A 261 10.83 -42.32 8.23
CA GLN A 261 9.44 -42.14 7.81
C GLN A 261 9.33 -42.34 6.30
N SER A 262 8.26 -43.01 5.87
CA SER A 262 7.94 -43.19 4.45
C SER A 262 6.50 -42.77 4.19
N GLY A 263 6.26 -42.12 3.07
CA GLY A 263 4.95 -41.65 2.66
C GLY A 263 4.96 -41.18 1.22
N VAL A 264 3.93 -40.41 0.85
CA VAL A 264 3.77 -39.83 -0.47
C VAL A 264 3.54 -38.33 -0.33
N LEU A 265 4.33 -37.53 -1.03
CA LEU A 265 4.03 -36.12 -1.22
C LEU A 265 3.09 -35.98 -2.41
N ASN A 266 1.87 -35.55 -2.16
CA ASN A 266 0.81 -35.30 -3.14
C ASN A 266 0.75 -33.79 -3.42
N GLY A 267 0.49 -33.44 -4.67
CA GLY A 267 0.23 -32.05 -5.08
C GLY A 267 -1.03 -31.96 -5.92
N THR A 268 -1.78 -30.89 -5.72
CA THR A 268 -3.00 -30.59 -6.49
C THR A 268 -3.01 -29.12 -6.89
N ILE A 269 -3.26 -28.84 -8.19
CA ILE A 269 -3.49 -27.49 -8.73
C ILE A 269 -4.78 -27.56 -9.54
N GLY A 270 -5.90 -27.12 -8.97
CA GLY A 270 -7.21 -27.29 -9.58
C GLY A 270 -7.52 -28.76 -9.88
N SER A 271 -7.58 -29.15 -11.17
CA SER A 271 -7.78 -30.53 -11.61
C SER A 271 -6.48 -31.31 -11.84
N ILE A 272 -5.32 -30.67 -11.77
CA ILE A 272 -4.01 -31.27 -11.98
C ILE A 272 -3.57 -31.95 -10.69
N THR A 273 -3.25 -33.24 -10.73
CA THR A 273 -2.77 -34.00 -9.59
C THR A 273 -1.44 -34.67 -9.91
N PHE A 274 -0.54 -34.70 -8.94
CA PHE A 274 0.76 -35.35 -9.05
C PHE A 274 1.22 -35.88 -7.68
N ALA A 275 2.09 -36.87 -7.67
CA ALA A 275 2.54 -37.48 -6.43
C ALA A 275 3.93 -38.08 -6.56
N ARG A 276 4.66 -38.17 -5.41
CA ARG A 276 5.96 -38.84 -5.34
C ARG A 276 6.12 -39.57 -4.00
N PRO A 277 6.41 -40.88 -4.00
CA PRO A 277 6.84 -41.60 -2.81
C PRO A 277 8.19 -41.07 -2.30
N VAL A 278 8.31 -40.83 -0.99
CA VAL A 278 9.51 -40.35 -0.34
C VAL A 278 9.78 -41.13 0.94
N THR A 279 11.06 -41.47 1.15
CA THR A 279 11.54 -42.04 2.43
C THR A 279 12.57 -41.08 3.03
N ILE A 280 12.36 -40.68 4.29
CA ILE A 280 13.14 -39.68 4.98
C ILE A 280 13.76 -40.34 6.23
N ALA A 281 15.09 -40.26 6.36
CA ALA A 281 15.78 -40.81 7.53
C ALA A 281 15.39 -40.01 8.81
N ALA A 282 15.66 -40.56 9.97
CA ALA A 282 15.44 -39.88 11.27
C ALA A 282 16.13 -38.50 11.27
N HIS A 283 15.46 -37.48 11.74
CA HIS A 283 15.96 -36.09 11.88
C HIS A 283 16.65 -35.56 10.63
N SER A 284 16.07 -35.83 9.46
CA SER A 284 16.62 -35.39 8.20
C SER A 284 15.54 -34.81 7.26
N SER A 285 15.99 -34.18 6.18
CA SER A 285 15.12 -33.54 5.19
C SER A 285 15.46 -34.04 3.80
N VAL A 286 14.47 -34.01 2.91
CA VAL A 286 14.60 -34.31 1.47
C VAL A 286 13.92 -33.22 0.67
N LEU A 287 14.63 -32.61 -0.27
CA LEU A 287 14.01 -31.73 -1.28
C LEU A 287 13.32 -32.59 -2.33
N VAL A 288 12.03 -32.38 -2.52
CA VAL A 288 11.21 -33.05 -3.53
C VAL A 288 10.87 -32.04 -4.61
N THR A 289 11.14 -32.37 -5.88
CA THR A 289 10.88 -31.46 -7.01
C THR A 289 10.07 -32.18 -8.08
N PHE A 290 9.02 -31.54 -8.55
CA PHE A 290 8.21 -31.92 -9.69
C PHE A 290 8.44 -30.93 -10.83
N THR A 291 8.76 -31.42 -12.01
CA THR A 291 8.94 -30.62 -13.21
C THR A 291 8.17 -31.21 -14.38
N PRO A 292 7.85 -30.47 -15.44
CA PRO A 292 7.18 -31.05 -16.63
C PRO A 292 7.90 -32.26 -17.21
N THR A 293 9.23 -32.31 -17.12
CA THR A 293 10.03 -33.47 -17.58
C THR A 293 9.77 -34.73 -16.77
N THR A 294 9.60 -34.62 -15.46
CA THR A 294 9.33 -35.75 -14.55
C THR A 294 7.85 -35.96 -14.28
N THR A 295 7.06 -34.95 -14.54
CA THR A 295 5.62 -34.87 -14.20
C THR A 295 4.89 -34.12 -15.34
N PRO A 296 4.63 -34.75 -16.49
CA PRO A 296 4.16 -34.06 -17.69
C PRO A 296 2.87 -33.28 -17.56
N VAL A 297 2.01 -33.58 -16.58
CA VAL A 297 0.77 -32.84 -16.30
C VAL A 297 1.02 -31.39 -15.84
N LEU A 298 2.25 -31.05 -15.48
CA LEU A 298 2.66 -29.69 -15.12
C LEU A 298 3.04 -28.82 -16.34
N HIS A 299 3.00 -29.38 -17.56
CA HIS A 299 2.94 -28.60 -18.78
C HIS A 299 1.47 -28.24 -19.07
N VAL A 300 1.11 -26.99 -18.84
CA VAL A 300 -0.26 -26.49 -18.91
C VAL A 300 -0.46 -25.74 -20.22
N VAL A 301 -1.47 -26.17 -21.00
CA VAL A 301 -1.85 -25.52 -22.26
C VAL A 301 -2.96 -24.51 -22.01
N ASN A 302 -2.86 -23.33 -22.61
CA ASN A 302 -3.78 -22.19 -22.44
C ASN A 302 -4.00 -21.82 -20.95
N PRO A 303 -2.93 -21.54 -20.18
CA PRO A 303 -3.08 -21.14 -18.80
C PRO A 303 -3.76 -19.77 -18.69
N LEU A 304 -4.51 -19.55 -17.60
CA LEU A 304 -4.96 -18.21 -17.22
C LEU A 304 -3.77 -17.45 -16.65
N LEU A 305 -3.34 -16.39 -17.32
CA LEU A 305 -2.15 -15.63 -16.93
C LEU A 305 -2.49 -14.60 -15.86
N TRP A 306 -1.52 -14.33 -15.00
CA TRP A 306 -1.53 -13.19 -14.10
C TRP A 306 -0.87 -11.99 -14.78
N TRP A 307 -1.50 -10.82 -14.66
CA TRP A 307 -1.03 -9.56 -15.23
C TRP A 307 -1.04 -8.44 -14.19
N PRO A 308 -0.15 -7.44 -14.30
CA PRO A 308 -0.26 -6.23 -13.49
C PRO A 308 -1.48 -5.39 -13.87
N ASN A 309 -1.88 -4.52 -12.95
CA ASN A 309 -3.02 -3.62 -13.11
C ASN A 309 -2.95 -2.87 -14.45
N GLY A 310 -4.07 -2.87 -15.18
CA GLY A 310 -4.23 -2.28 -16.50
C GLY A 310 -3.82 -3.18 -17.67
N TYR A 311 -2.98 -4.20 -17.48
CA TYR A 311 -2.47 -5.05 -18.58
C TYR A 311 -3.24 -6.36 -18.77
N GLY A 312 -4.11 -6.73 -17.87
CA GLY A 312 -4.93 -7.93 -17.96
C GLY A 312 -5.48 -8.41 -16.62
N ALA A 313 -6.02 -9.62 -16.59
CA ALA A 313 -6.64 -10.19 -15.39
C ALA A 313 -5.59 -10.72 -14.39
N GLN A 314 -5.92 -10.65 -13.10
CA GLN A 314 -5.09 -11.16 -12.00
C GLN A 314 -5.51 -12.60 -11.64
N ASN A 315 -5.27 -13.54 -12.55
CA ASN A 315 -5.65 -14.94 -12.31
C ASN A 315 -4.66 -15.62 -11.37
N LEU A 316 -5.17 -16.22 -10.31
CA LEU A 316 -4.40 -16.98 -9.34
C LEU A 316 -4.79 -18.46 -9.38
N TYR A 317 -3.83 -19.30 -9.04
CA TYR A 317 -3.97 -20.73 -8.87
C TYR A 317 -3.60 -21.09 -7.43
N ASP A 318 -4.26 -22.09 -6.89
CA ASP A 318 -3.95 -22.63 -5.58
C ASP A 318 -3.29 -24.01 -5.73
N LEU A 319 -2.07 -24.12 -5.18
CA LEU A 319 -1.39 -25.38 -5.00
C LEU A 319 -1.65 -25.88 -3.58
N HIS A 320 -2.17 -27.10 -3.48
CA HIS A 320 -2.21 -27.85 -2.23
C HIS A 320 -1.14 -28.94 -2.27
N LEU A 321 -0.22 -28.93 -1.31
CA LEU A 321 0.80 -29.98 -1.08
C LEU A 321 0.51 -30.68 0.23
N GLU A 322 0.37 -32.02 0.21
CA GLU A 322 0.09 -32.82 1.39
C GLU A 322 1.02 -34.03 1.44
N PHE A 323 1.63 -34.29 2.59
CA PHE A 323 2.43 -35.49 2.82
C PHE A 323 1.61 -36.53 3.58
N ASP A 324 1.29 -37.62 2.89
CA ASP A 324 0.49 -38.70 3.40
C ASP A 324 1.33 -39.90 3.88
N GLN A 325 0.95 -40.43 5.04
CA GLN A 325 1.44 -41.69 5.56
C GLN A 325 0.26 -42.65 5.82
N ASN A 326 0.21 -43.76 5.13
CA ASN A 326 -0.84 -44.77 5.32
C ASN A 326 -2.27 -44.18 5.20
N GLN A 327 -2.49 -43.26 4.30
CA GLN A 327 -3.78 -42.56 4.07
C GLN A 327 -4.14 -41.58 5.23
N HIS A 328 -3.17 -41.14 6.01
CA HIS A 328 -3.30 -40.10 7.02
C HIS A 328 -2.38 -38.94 6.65
N PRO A 329 -2.89 -37.71 6.51
CA PRO A 329 -2.05 -36.57 6.26
C PRO A 329 -1.15 -36.27 7.46
N SER A 330 0.14 -36.09 7.20
CA SER A 330 1.11 -35.68 8.22
C SER A 330 1.25 -34.17 8.31
N ASP A 331 1.34 -33.50 7.19
CA ASP A 331 1.38 -32.03 7.08
C ASP A 331 0.92 -31.62 5.68
N ALA A 332 0.40 -30.39 5.59
CA ALA A 332 0.00 -29.81 4.31
C ALA A 332 0.38 -28.32 4.24
N GLN A 333 0.59 -27.83 3.02
CA GLN A 333 0.84 -26.43 2.73
C GLN A 333 0.00 -25.99 1.53
N ASP A 334 -0.67 -24.87 1.66
CA ASP A 334 -1.39 -24.21 0.58
C ASP A 334 -0.56 -23.01 0.08
N VAL A 335 -0.47 -22.85 -1.25
CA VAL A 335 0.28 -21.77 -1.89
C VAL A 335 -0.57 -21.20 -3.02
N SER A 336 -0.92 -19.93 -2.91
CA SER A 336 -1.48 -19.18 -4.03
C SER A 336 -0.35 -18.65 -4.93
N PHE A 337 -0.48 -18.77 -6.25
CA PHE A 337 0.52 -18.31 -7.21
C PHE A 337 -0.14 -17.87 -8.53
N GLY A 338 0.54 -17.04 -9.30
CA GLY A 338 0.12 -16.64 -10.64
C GLY A 338 1.01 -17.24 -11.72
N VAL A 339 0.41 -17.66 -12.84
CA VAL A 339 1.17 -18.08 -14.01
C VAL A 339 1.59 -16.84 -14.77
N ARG A 340 2.90 -16.57 -14.76
CA ARG A 340 3.51 -15.42 -15.44
C ARG A 340 4.99 -15.62 -15.66
N LYS A 341 5.59 -14.86 -16.59
CA LYS A 341 7.04 -14.71 -16.75
C LYS A 341 7.42 -13.25 -16.66
N ILE A 342 8.32 -12.91 -15.75
CA ILE A 342 8.94 -11.58 -15.71
C ILE A 342 10.30 -11.65 -16.41
N THR A 343 10.58 -10.64 -17.23
CA THR A 343 11.88 -10.41 -17.83
C THR A 343 12.32 -8.97 -17.58
N TYR A 344 13.62 -8.75 -17.64
CA TYR A 344 14.22 -7.46 -17.30
C TYR A 344 15.14 -7.01 -18.42
N PHE A 345 15.16 -5.70 -18.65
CA PHE A 345 15.89 -5.05 -19.74
C PHE A 345 15.37 -5.45 -21.14
N VAL A 346 15.22 -4.44 -21.98
CA VAL A 346 14.97 -4.68 -23.40
C VAL A 346 16.31 -4.84 -24.13
N PRO A 347 16.38 -5.60 -25.24
CA PRO A 347 17.60 -5.75 -26.01
C PRO A 347 18.23 -4.42 -26.40
N GLY A 348 19.51 -4.23 -26.06
CA GLY A 348 20.25 -3.00 -26.36
C GLY A 348 20.14 -1.87 -25.32
N SER A 349 19.29 -1.99 -24.31
CA SER A 349 19.18 -1.05 -23.19
C SER A 349 19.92 -1.55 -21.95
N GLN A 350 20.50 -0.62 -21.19
CA GLN A 350 21.04 -0.86 -19.85
C GLN A 350 20.11 -0.30 -18.77
N THR A 351 18.99 0.27 -19.16
CA THR A 351 17.98 0.81 -18.24
C THR A 351 17.04 -0.30 -17.80
N LEU A 352 16.80 -0.37 -16.51
CA LEU A 352 15.85 -1.31 -15.92
C LEU A 352 14.46 -1.11 -16.54
N THR A 353 14.02 -2.11 -17.27
CA THR A 353 12.69 -2.22 -17.84
C THR A 353 12.10 -3.53 -17.36
N ILE A 354 10.92 -3.52 -16.82
CA ILE A 354 10.20 -4.72 -16.39
C ILE A 354 9.23 -5.10 -17.49
N SER A 355 9.29 -6.35 -17.94
CA SER A 355 8.30 -6.92 -18.87
C SER A 355 7.59 -8.08 -18.20
N VAL A 356 6.27 -8.16 -18.34
CA VAL A 356 5.46 -9.27 -17.85
C VAL A 356 4.84 -9.98 -19.04
N ASN A 357 5.02 -11.29 -19.11
CA ASN A 357 4.52 -12.14 -20.20
C ASN A 357 4.93 -11.65 -21.60
N GLY A 358 6.11 -11.04 -21.70
CA GLY A 358 6.67 -10.51 -22.95
C GLY A 358 6.26 -9.07 -23.28
N VAL A 359 5.38 -8.44 -22.49
CA VAL A 359 4.95 -7.04 -22.70
C VAL A 359 5.73 -6.13 -21.75
N PRO A 360 6.41 -5.08 -22.24
CA PRO A 360 7.01 -4.05 -21.40
C PRO A 360 5.95 -3.33 -20.58
N VAL A 361 6.23 -3.14 -19.31
CA VAL A 361 5.34 -2.43 -18.39
C VAL A 361 5.97 -1.11 -18.01
N PHE A 362 5.38 0.00 -18.43
CA PHE A 362 5.79 1.31 -17.92
C PHE A 362 5.36 1.41 -16.46
N ILE A 363 6.31 1.55 -15.56
CA ILE A 363 6.02 1.57 -14.14
C ILE A 363 5.42 2.91 -13.74
N ARG A 364 4.23 2.84 -13.16
CA ARG A 364 3.51 3.91 -12.47
C ARG A 364 3.28 3.44 -11.06
N GLY A 365 4.14 3.90 -10.15
CA GLY A 365 4.20 3.36 -8.81
C GLY A 365 4.07 4.41 -7.72
N GLY A 366 3.88 3.93 -6.50
CA GLY A 366 3.96 4.72 -5.29
C GLY A 366 4.89 4.07 -4.27
N ASP A 367 5.70 4.87 -3.59
CA ASP A 367 6.47 4.43 -2.45
C ASP A 367 5.53 4.17 -1.25
N TRP A 368 5.79 3.07 -0.59
CA TRP A 368 5.10 2.63 0.62
C TRP A 368 6.09 2.64 1.78
N GLY A 369 6.10 3.72 2.55
CA GLY A 369 7.09 3.91 3.60
C GLY A 369 6.83 3.00 4.81
N MET A 370 5.58 2.93 5.24
CA MET A 370 5.12 2.10 6.35
C MET A 370 3.61 1.91 6.24
N ASP A 371 3.10 0.77 6.65
CA ASP A 371 1.67 0.47 6.62
C ASP A 371 0.87 1.31 7.64
N GLU A 372 1.33 1.42 8.89
CA GLU A 372 0.79 2.29 9.93
C GLU A 372 1.80 2.38 11.07
N ALA A 373 2.04 3.59 11.58
CA ALA A 373 3.09 3.88 12.55
C ALA A 373 2.95 3.13 13.89
N MET A 374 1.73 2.81 14.31
CA MET A 374 1.43 2.07 15.55
C MET A 374 1.21 0.57 15.33
N LYS A 375 1.46 0.06 14.12
CA LYS A 375 1.18 -1.33 13.69
C LYS A 375 -0.27 -1.76 13.88
N ARG A 376 -1.21 -0.85 13.68
CA ARG A 376 -2.65 -1.12 13.69
C ARG A 376 -3.12 -1.33 12.25
N ILE A 377 -2.99 -2.56 11.76
CA ILE A 377 -3.15 -2.90 10.34
C ILE A 377 -4.23 -3.97 10.17
N PRO A 378 -5.51 -3.64 10.40
CA PRO A 378 -6.58 -4.57 10.08
C PRO A 378 -6.68 -4.77 8.56
N LEU A 379 -7.12 -5.97 8.15
CA LEU A 379 -7.19 -6.36 6.74
C LEU A 379 -8.01 -5.37 5.91
N GLU A 380 -9.12 -4.89 6.45
CA GLU A 380 -10.04 -3.98 5.75
C GLU A 380 -9.39 -2.64 5.44
N ARG A 381 -8.53 -2.14 6.34
CA ARG A 381 -7.76 -0.92 6.11
C ARG A 381 -6.74 -1.12 4.99
N LEU A 382 -6.01 -2.22 5.04
CA LEU A 382 -4.99 -2.54 4.04
C LEU A 382 -5.60 -2.80 2.66
N ASP A 383 -6.72 -3.55 2.61
CA ASP A 383 -7.48 -3.79 1.36
C ASP A 383 -7.93 -2.46 0.74
N ALA A 384 -8.45 -1.54 1.54
CA ALA A 384 -8.84 -0.22 1.06
C ALA A 384 -7.66 0.57 0.46
N GLN A 385 -6.51 0.54 1.13
CA GLN A 385 -5.32 1.24 0.67
C GLN A 385 -4.81 0.66 -0.67
N ILE A 386 -4.70 -0.66 -0.80
CA ILE A 386 -4.22 -1.28 -2.04
C ILE A 386 -5.25 -1.13 -3.17
N HIS A 387 -6.54 -1.18 -2.86
CA HIS A 387 -7.60 -0.90 -3.83
C HIS A 387 -7.53 0.54 -4.35
N MET A 388 -7.22 1.53 -3.51
CA MET A 388 -7.01 2.92 -3.94
C MET A 388 -5.81 3.06 -4.89
N HIS A 389 -4.74 2.26 -4.73
CA HIS A 389 -3.64 2.21 -5.70
C HIS A 389 -4.09 1.66 -7.05
N GLN A 390 -4.93 0.61 -7.05
CA GLN A 390 -5.53 0.10 -8.28
C GLN A 390 -6.39 1.15 -8.98
N ILE A 391 -7.27 1.83 -8.23
CA ILE A 391 -8.13 2.91 -8.76
C ILE A 391 -7.30 4.06 -9.33
N ALA A 392 -6.17 4.39 -8.70
CA ALA A 392 -5.23 5.40 -9.19
C ALA A 392 -4.45 4.97 -10.44
N ASN A 393 -4.78 3.83 -11.08
CA ASN A 393 -4.08 3.25 -12.22
C ASN A 393 -2.59 2.96 -11.95
N LEU A 394 -2.19 2.86 -10.68
CA LEU A 394 -0.86 2.42 -10.31
C LEU A 394 -0.70 0.92 -10.55
N ASN A 395 0.50 0.51 -10.92
CA ASN A 395 0.83 -0.89 -11.20
C ASN A 395 2.01 -1.41 -10.35
N LEU A 396 2.56 -0.58 -9.47
CA LEU A 396 3.64 -0.98 -8.58
C LEU A 396 3.59 -0.24 -7.24
N ILE A 397 3.92 -0.94 -6.17
CA ILE A 397 4.28 -0.38 -4.87
C ILE A 397 5.76 -0.70 -4.62
N ARG A 398 6.54 0.32 -4.21
CA ARG A 398 7.86 0.11 -3.64
C ARG A 398 7.72 0.02 -2.13
N ASN A 399 7.89 -1.20 -1.59
CA ASN A 399 7.93 -1.45 -0.15
C ASN A 399 9.27 -0.94 0.41
N TRP A 400 9.30 0.38 0.66
CA TRP A 400 10.50 1.10 1.06
C TRP A 400 11.08 0.51 2.34
N VAL A 401 12.38 0.22 2.30
CA VAL A 401 13.13 -0.45 3.38
C VAL A 401 12.49 -1.78 3.83
N GLY A 402 11.47 -2.27 3.13
CA GLY A 402 10.89 -3.59 3.35
C GLY A 402 10.21 -3.82 4.70
N GLN A 403 9.76 -2.76 5.36
CA GLN A 403 9.18 -2.83 6.71
C GLN A 403 7.79 -3.46 6.75
N SER A 404 7.04 -3.40 5.67
CA SER A 404 5.72 -4.02 5.55
C SER A 404 5.89 -5.45 5.06
N THR A 405 5.86 -6.40 6.00
CA THR A 405 6.09 -7.85 5.76
C THR A 405 4.91 -8.69 6.24
N ASN A 406 3.70 -8.19 6.07
CA ASN A 406 2.49 -8.94 6.38
C ASN A 406 1.95 -9.65 5.14
N GLU A 407 1.52 -10.91 5.27
CA GLU A 407 0.99 -11.75 4.19
C GLU A 407 -0.12 -11.05 3.43
N ASP A 408 -0.98 -10.32 4.15
CA ASP A 408 -2.13 -9.62 3.57
C ASP A 408 -1.69 -8.57 2.52
N LEU A 409 -0.54 -7.88 2.73
CA LEU A 409 -0.02 -6.93 1.74
C LEU A 409 0.28 -7.62 0.41
N TYR A 410 1.01 -8.74 0.45
CA TYR A 410 1.40 -9.47 -0.76
C TYR A 410 0.18 -10.10 -1.45
N ALA A 411 -0.72 -10.70 -0.68
CA ALA A 411 -1.94 -11.29 -1.21
C ALA A 411 -2.86 -10.24 -1.86
N LEU A 412 -2.96 -9.04 -1.28
CA LEU A 412 -3.72 -7.94 -1.86
C LEU A 412 -3.04 -7.38 -3.12
N CYS A 413 -1.72 -7.28 -3.14
CA CYS A 413 -0.98 -6.90 -4.33
C CYS A 413 -1.18 -7.93 -5.47
N ASP A 414 -1.20 -9.22 -5.15
CA ASP A 414 -1.55 -10.27 -6.11
C ASP A 414 -2.98 -10.12 -6.65
N LYS A 415 -3.94 -9.85 -5.77
CA LYS A 415 -5.38 -9.67 -6.08
C LYS A 415 -5.62 -8.47 -6.98
N TYR A 416 -4.94 -7.35 -6.72
CA TYR A 416 -5.16 -6.09 -7.42
C TYR A 416 -4.17 -5.84 -8.58
N GLY A 417 -3.23 -6.74 -8.82
CA GLY A 417 -2.25 -6.59 -9.90
C GLY A 417 -1.18 -5.55 -9.62
N ILE A 418 -0.87 -5.29 -8.37
CA ILE A 418 0.15 -4.32 -7.97
C ILE A 418 1.50 -5.03 -7.85
N LEU A 419 2.43 -4.73 -8.74
CA LEU A 419 3.80 -5.24 -8.64
C LEU A 419 4.47 -4.72 -7.37
N LEU A 420 5.41 -5.49 -6.83
CA LEU A 420 6.21 -5.10 -5.67
C LEU A 420 7.70 -4.98 -6.05
N TRP A 421 8.24 -3.79 -5.82
CA TRP A 421 9.65 -3.56 -5.59
C TRP A 421 9.88 -3.72 -4.10
N ASP A 422 10.42 -4.86 -3.67
CA ASP A 422 10.49 -5.24 -2.26
C ASP A 422 11.91 -5.15 -1.71
N GLU A 423 12.10 -4.38 -0.62
CA GLU A 423 13.43 -4.07 -0.08
C GLU A 423 13.79 -4.93 1.15
N PHE A 424 15.09 -4.93 1.51
CA PHE A 424 15.60 -5.63 2.69
C PHE A 424 16.09 -4.63 3.75
N PHE A 425 15.26 -4.21 4.64
CA PHE A 425 15.44 -3.59 5.97
C PHE A 425 16.57 -2.54 6.15
N GLN A 426 17.20 -2.03 5.08
CA GLN A 426 18.27 -1.05 5.18
C GLN A 426 17.88 0.31 4.60
N PRO A 427 17.82 1.37 5.44
CA PRO A 427 17.70 2.74 4.95
C PRO A 427 19.01 3.20 4.31
N ASN A 428 19.03 4.41 3.78
CA ASN A 428 20.25 5.00 3.28
C ASN A 428 21.30 5.17 4.41
N PRO A 429 22.61 5.26 4.10
CA PRO A 429 23.64 5.34 5.13
C PRO A 429 23.57 6.55 6.05
N THR A 430 22.86 7.62 5.64
CA THR A 430 22.69 8.83 6.47
C THR A 430 21.48 8.76 7.38
N ASP A 431 20.48 7.92 7.03
CA ASP A 431 19.28 7.70 7.83
C ASP A 431 19.47 6.66 8.93
N GLY A 432 20.41 5.74 8.74
CA GLY A 432 20.70 4.74 9.74
C GLY A 432 21.97 3.96 9.52
N PRO A 433 22.59 3.50 10.60
CA PRO A 433 23.79 2.68 10.54
C PRO A 433 23.53 1.33 9.87
N ASN A 434 24.61 0.63 9.55
CA ASN A 434 24.52 -0.77 9.13
C ASN A 434 24.13 -1.64 10.33
N PRO A 435 23.50 -2.83 10.10
CA PRO A 435 23.21 -3.76 11.16
C PRO A 435 24.46 -4.17 11.94
N ASP A 436 24.39 -4.19 13.28
CA ASP A 436 25.49 -4.64 14.13
C ASP A 436 25.65 -6.16 14.12
N ASP A 437 24.55 -6.89 13.88
CA ASP A 437 24.48 -8.35 13.87
C ASP A 437 24.07 -8.83 12.47
N VAL A 438 25.09 -9.13 11.65
CA VAL A 438 24.90 -9.57 10.25
C VAL A 438 24.19 -10.92 10.17
N ASP A 439 24.47 -11.84 11.09
CA ASP A 439 23.83 -13.16 11.09
C ASP A 439 22.32 -13.05 11.35
N THR A 440 21.93 -12.24 12.35
CA THR A 440 20.52 -11.93 12.60
C THR A 440 19.86 -11.26 11.39
N TYR A 441 20.55 -10.31 10.75
CA TYR A 441 20.04 -9.63 9.56
C TYR A 441 19.78 -10.61 8.41
N ILE A 442 20.76 -11.44 8.09
CA ILE A 442 20.68 -12.42 6.99
C ILE A 442 19.64 -13.51 7.27
N ALA A 443 19.48 -13.93 8.52
CA ALA A 443 18.43 -14.87 8.90
C ALA A 443 17.02 -14.30 8.63
N ASN A 444 16.80 -13.02 8.93
CA ASN A 444 15.53 -12.34 8.61
C ASN A 444 15.33 -12.16 7.09
N VAL A 445 16.39 -11.84 6.34
CA VAL A 445 16.34 -11.77 4.86
C VAL A 445 15.96 -13.13 4.27
N ARG A 446 16.61 -14.21 4.76
CA ARG A 446 16.31 -15.58 4.32
C ARG A 446 14.83 -15.94 4.55
N ASP A 447 14.33 -15.68 5.75
CA ASP A 447 12.92 -15.98 6.08
C ASP A 447 11.95 -15.17 5.23
N LYS A 448 12.24 -13.87 4.97
CA LYS A 448 11.43 -13.02 4.09
C LYS A 448 11.35 -13.61 2.66
N ILE A 449 12.47 -14.03 2.08
CA ILE A 449 12.48 -14.64 0.74
C ILE A 449 11.66 -15.93 0.74
N LEU A 450 11.89 -16.84 1.68
CA LEU A 450 11.16 -18.12 1.77
C LEU A 450 9.65 -17.92 1.92
N ARG A 451 9.26 -16.91 2.67
CA ARG A 451 7.87 -16.60 3.00
C ARG A 451 7.10 -16.05 1.80
N PHE A 452 7.73 -15.15 1.03
CA PHE A 452 7.00 -14.35 0.02
C PHE A 452 7.32 -14.70 -1.44
N ARG A 453 8.33 -15.50 -1.72
CA ARG A 453 8.80 -15.80 -3.09
C ARG A 453 7.76 -16.40 -4.06
N ASN A 454 6.62 -16.89 -3.57
CA ASN A 454 5.57 -17.44 -4.44
C ASN A 454 4.60 -16.38 -4.97
N HIS A 455 4.60 -15.17 -4.40
CA HIS A 455 3.69 -14.11 -4.82
C HIS A 455 4.03 -13.61 -6.24
N PRO A 456 3.09 -13.65 -7.19
CA PRO A 456 3.32 -13.16 -8.55
C PRO A 456 3.55 -11.63 -8.59
N SER A 457 3.07 -10.89 -7.61
CA SER A 457 3.29 -9.45 -7.51
C SER A 457 4.76 -9.07 -7.31
N ILE A 458 5.58 -9.86 -6.63
CA ILE A 458 6.99 -9.50 -6.43
C ILE A 458 7.73 -9.47 -7.77
N ALA A 459 8.18 -8.27 -8.15
CA ALA A 459 8.94 -8.05 -9.38
C ALA A 459 10.45 -7.94 -9.12
N ILE A 460 10.86 -7.25 -8.05
CA ILE A 460 12.25 -6.93 -7.77
C ILE A 460 12.53 -7.14 -6.27
N TRP A 461 13.70 -7.70 -5.97
CA TRP A 461 14.30 -7.64 -4.65
C TRP A 461 15.34 -6.53 -4.61
N CYS A 462 15.25 -5.61 -3.66
CA CYS A 462 16.22 -4.53 -3.51
C CYS A 462 16.93 -4.63 -2.15
N ALA A 463 18.27 -4.44 -2.16
CA ALA A 463 19.03 -4.61 -0.93
C ALA A 463 18.90 -3.43 0.01
N ARG A 464 18.95 -2.21 -0.53
CA ARG A 464 19.08 -1.02 0.30
C ARG A 464 18.49 0.23 -0.37
N ASN A 465 17.86 1.06 0.42
CA ASN A 465 17.49 2.40 0.01
C ASN A 465 18.74 3.28 -0.13
N GLU A 466 18.85 3.99 -1.27
CA GLU A 466 19.83 5.07 -1.57
C GLU A 466 21.27 4.80 -1.14
N GLY A 467 21.72 3.59 -1.28
CA GLY A 467 23.09 3.22 -0.96
C GLY A 467 23.37 1.76 -1.26
N PHE A 468 24.62 1.40 -1.37
CA PHE A 468 25.02 0.00 -1.49
C PHE A 468 25.08 -0.64 -0.10
N PRO A 469 24.58 -1.87 0.08
CA PRO A 469 24.79 -2.60 1.31
C PRO A 469 26.28 -2.88 1.54
N PRO A 470 26.74 -3.11 2.79
CA PRO A 470 28.07 -3.62 3.04
C PRO A 470 28.36 -4.85 2.19
N LYS A 471 29.59 -4.98 1.69
CA LYS A 471 29.98 -6.07 0.78
C LYS A 471 29.64 -7.47 1.31
N GLU A 472 29.77 -7.68 2.63
CA GLU A 472 29.44 -8.93 3.27
C GLU A 472 27.94 -9.25 3.15
N ILE A 473 27.08 -8.27 3.41
CA ILE A 473 25.63 -8.40 3.30
C ILE A 473 25.22 -8.60 1.84
N ASP A 474 25.74 -7.78 0.90
CA ASP A 474 25.44 -7.92 -0.53
C ASP A 474 25.79 -9.31 -1.06
N THR A 475 26.97 -9.84 -0.67
CA THR A 475 27.40 -11.17 -1.08
C THR A 475 26.46 -12.27 -0.58
N GLN A 476 26.03 -12.19 0.67
CA GLN A 476 25.13 -13.18 1.27
C GLN A 476 23.71 -13.08 0.68
N ILE A 477 23.17 -11.87 0.44
CA ILE A 477 21.85 -11.70 -0.21
C ILE A 477 21.87 -12.29 -1.62
N ARG A 478 22.90 -12.02 -2.41
CA ARG A 478 23.04 -12.61 -3.78
C ARG A 478 23.08 -14.13 -3.74
N ALA A 479 23.80 -14.72 -2.77
CA ALA A 479 23.86 -16.16 -2.59
C ALA A 479 22.48 -16.74 -2.21
N LEU A 480 21.76 -16.08 -1.29
CA LEU A 480 20.41 -16.49 -0.89
C LEU A 480 19.42 -16.42 -2.06
N LEU A 481 19.44 -15.34 -2.84
CA LEU A 481 18.54 -15.21 -3.98
C LEU A 481 18.86 -16.22 -5.08
N ALA A 482 20.15 -16.50 -5.35
CA ALA A 482 20.55 -17.54 -6.30
C ALA A 482 20.08 -18.94 -5.87
N GLU A 483 20.01 -19.21 -4.56
CA GLU A 483 19.52 -20.47 -3.98
C GLU A 483 17.99 -20.54 -3.95
N LEU A 484 17.33 -19.46 -3.49
CA LEU A 484 15.94 -19.50 -3.05
C LEU A 484 14.95 -18.90 -4.05
N ASP A 485 15.36 -17.91 -4.84
CA ASP A 485 14.53 -17.20 -5.82
C ASP A 485 15.34 -16.69 -7.02
N PRO A 486 15.90 -17.58 -7.84
CA PRO A 486 16.79 -17.20 -8.95
C PRO A 486 16.06 -16.51 -10.12
N MET A 487 14.74 -16.44 -10.09
CA MET A 487 13.93 -15.92 -11.19
C MET A 487 13.78 -14.40 -11.15
N ARG A 488 14.00 -13.78 -9.98
CA ARG A 488 13.78 -12.34 -9.81
C ARG A 488 15.05 -11.54 -9.84
N PHE A 489 14.95 -10.34 -10.40
CA PHE A 489 16.05 -9.40 -10.47
C PHE A 489 16.40 -8.87 -9.09
N TYR A 490 17.69 -8.73 -8.84
CA TYR A 490 18.24 -8.12 -7.64
C TYR A 490 18.85 -6.77 -7.94
N GLN A 491 18.30 -5.72 -7.34
CA GLN A 491 18.82 -4.36 -7.37
C GLN A 491 19.54 -4.05 -6.05
N ALA A 492 20.83 -3.79 -6.09
CA ALA A 492 21.62 -3.58 -4.86
C ALA A 492 21.35 -2.23 -4.19
N ASN A 493 20.98 -1.22 -4.97
CA ASN A 493 20.84 0.17 -4.54
C ASN A 493 19.69 0.83 -5.31
N SER A 494 18.71 1.39 -4.59
CA SER A 494 17.55 2.02 -5.23
C SER A 494 17.85 3.32 -5.97
N ASN A 495 18.99 3.95 -5.72
CA ASN A 495 19.39 5.24 -6.33
C ASN A 495 20.52 5.12 -7.37
N SER A 496 21.01 3.95 -7.66
CA SER A 496 22.18 3.83 -8.54
C SER A 496 22.29 2.46 -9.21
N GLY A 497 22.77 2.48 -10.43
CA GLY A 497 22.92 1.29 -11.29
C GLY A 497 21.65 1.01 -12.10
N ASN A 498 21.82 0.43 -13.27
CA ASN A 498 20.71 0.01 -14.15
C ASN A 498 19.72 1.15 -14.53
N GLY A 499 20.19 2.40 -14.55
CA GLY A 499 19.36 3.56 -14.91
C GLY A 499 18.34 3.98 -13.82
N VAL A 500 18.48 3.53 -12.57
CA VAL A 500 17.58 3.93 -11.47
C VAL A 500 18.08 5.16 -10.73
N ARG A 501 17.16 6.00 -10.23
CA ARG A 501 17.42 7.25 -9.49
C ARG A 501 16.32 7.56 -8.47
N SER A 502 16.70 8.09 -7.29
CA SER A 502 15.79 8.48 -6.20
C SER A 502 16.06 9.89 -5.65
N ASP A 503 16.46 10.84 -6.46
CA ASP A 503 16.89 12.18 -6.01
C ASP A 503 15.79 13.26 -6.08
N GLY A 504 14.52 12.88 -5.96
CA GLY A 504 13.38 13.80 -5.87
C GLY A 504 12.94 14.37 -7.24
N PRO A 505 12.35 15.58 -7.27
CA PRO A 505 12.15 16.51 -6.15
C PRO A 505 11.25 15.95 -5.05
N TYR A 506 11.36 16.52 -3.84
CA TYR A 506 10.53 16.18 -2.67
C TYR A 506 9.69 17.37 -2.19
N ARG A 507 9.52 18.37 -3.02
CA ARG A 507 8.77 19.60 -2.77
C ARG A 507 7.91 19.96 -3.96
N TRP A 508 6.89 20.76 -3.73
CA TRP A 508 6.05 21.28 -4.81
C TRP A 508 6.90 22.05 -5.84
N ARG A 509 6.66 21.78 -7.10
CA ARG A 509 7.25 22.43 -8.26
C ARG A 509 6.15 22.93 -9.19
N ALA A 510 6.41 24.00 -9.93
CA ALA A 510 5.52 24.41 -10.99
C ALA A 510 5.36 23.28 -12.02
N PRO A 511 4.15 22.99 -12.50
CA PRO A 511 3.88 21.83 -13.36
C PRO A 511 4.86 21.68 -14.53
N ARG A 512 5.19 22.77 -15.24
CA ARG A 512 6.17 22.76 -16.33
C ARG A 512 7.55 22.21 -15.97
N GLU A 513 7.95 22.32 -14.70
CA GLU A 513 9.28 21.85 -14.26
C GLU A 513 9.42 20.33 -14.29
N TYR A 514 8.34 19.59 -14.10
CA TYR A 514 8.37 18.14 -14.17
C TYR A 514 8.64 17.59 -15.57
N TYR A 515 8.23 18.29 -16.62
CA TYR A 515 8.46 17.87 -18.02
C TYR A 515 9.91 18.06 -18.46
N ILE A 516 10.64 19.02 -17.88
CA ILE A 516 12.03 19.33 -18.26
C ILE A 516 13.07 18.52 -17.46
N ILE A 517 12.68 17.77 -16.45
CA ILE A 517 13.60 16.89 -15.72
C ILE A 517 14.07 15.78 -16.66
N THR A 518 15.39 15.67 -16.89
CA THR A 518 15.98 14.79 -17.93
C THR A 518 16.98 13.78 -17.40
N ASP A 519 17.24 13.76 -16.11
CA ASP A 519 18.41 13.14 -15.50
C ASP A 519 18.27 11.65 -15.17
N ASP A 520 17.09 11.03 -15.43
CA ASP A 520 16.84 9.66 -15.05
C ASP A 520 15.91 8.92 -16.02
N TYR A 521 16.10 7.61 -16.04
CA TYR A 521 15.32 6.71 -16.88
C TYR A 521 14.25 5.97 -16.10
N PHE A 522 14.59 5.45 -14.91
CA PHE A 522 13.66 4.85 -13.96
C PHE A 522 13.70 5.63 -12.64
N LYS A 523 12.70 6.42 -12.39
CA LYS A 523 12.60 7.25 -11.19
C LYS A 523 12.02 6.44 -10.04
N THR A 524 12.84 6.12 -9.05
CA THR A 524 12.43 5.34 -7.88
C THR A 524 11.86 6.20 -6.75
N GLU A 525 12.07 7.51 -6.79
CA GLU A 525 11.46 8.47 -5.87
C GLU A 525 11.34 9.86 -6.53
N THR A 526 10.15 10.41 -6.52
CA THR A 526 9.86 11.80 -6.86
C THR A 526 8.55 12.18 -6.19
N GLY A 527 8.42 13.38 -5.63
CA GLY A 527 7.20 13.72 -4.90
C GLY A 527 6.86 15.20 -4.92
N GLY A 528 5.57 15.51 -4.75
CA GLY A 528 5.05 16.86 -4.68
C GLY A 528 5.36 17.60 -3.36
N GLY A 529 5.90 16.91 -2.35
CA GLY A 529 6.12 17.48 -1.02
C GLY A 529 4.83 17.59 -0.22
N VAL A 530 4.34 18.81 0.00
CA VAL A 530 3.07 19.03 0.69
C VAL A 530 1.92 18.46 -0.15
N SER A 531 1.12 17.62 0.47
CA SER A 531 -0.14 17.08 -0.04
C SER A 531 -1.23 17.49 0.94
N THR A 532 -1.88 18.61 0.65
CA THR A 532 -2.86 19.22 1.57
C THR A 532 -4.03 18.27 1.82
N PRO A 533 -4.33 17.91 3.10
CA PRO A 533 -5.48 17.10 3.44
C PRO A 533 -6.81 17.78 3.12
N THR A 534 -7.87 16.96 3.08
CA THR A 534 -9.24 17.51 3.08
C THR A 534 -9.53 18.22 4.40
N PHE A 535 -10.51 19.11 4.38
CA PHE A 535 -10.81 19.97 5.53
C PHE A 535 -11.07 19.16 6.81
N GLU A 536 -11.93 18.15 6.73
CA GLU A 536 -12.30 17.34 7.91
C GLU A 536 -11.17 16.43 8.38
N SER A 537 -10.30 15.97 7.50
CA SER A 537 -9.11 15.22 7.88
C SER A 537 -8.15 16.07 8.71
N ILE A 538 -8.00 17.38 8.38
CA ILE A 538 -7.23 18.32 9.20
C ILE A 538 -7.91 18.52 10.56
N LEU A 539 -9.24 18.70 10.60
CA LEU A 539 -9.96 18.86 11.86
C LEU A 539 -9.82 17.62 12.77
N GLY A 540 -9.73 16.44 12.18
CA GLY A 540 -9.61 15.17 12.90
C GLY A 540 -8.24 14.91 13.50
N MET A 541 -7.16 15.53 12.98
CA MET A 541 -5.79 15.21 13.41
C MET A 541 -5.23 16.19 14.46
N MET A 542 -5.83 17.37 14.65
CA MET A 542 -5.31 18.37 15.58
C MET A 542 -6.42 19.16 16.30
N PRO A 543 -6.13 19.77 17.47
CA PRO A 543 -7.13 20.51 18.25
C PRO A 543 -7.53 21.83 17.57
N GLN A 544 -8.75 22.25 17.84
CA GLN A 544 -9.39 23.46 17.25
C GLN A 544 -8.54 24.75 17.39
N LYS A 545 -7.77 24.88 18.46
CA LYS A 545 -6.88 26.05 18.66
C LYS A 545 -5.87 26.24 17.52
N ASP A 546 -5.54 25.15 16.79
CA ASP A 546 -4.51 25.12 15.75
C ASP A 546 -5.08 25.20 14.32
N TRP A 547 -6.40 25.38 14.17
CA TRP A 547 -7.04 25.49 12.85
C TRP A 547 -6.86 26.85 12.18
N THR A 548 -6.41 27.84 12.90
CA THR A 548 -6.29 29.23 12.40
C THR A 548 -4.85 29.71 12.23
N MET A 549 -3.89 28.90 12.63
CA MET A 549 -2.48 29.25 12.63
C MET A 549 -1.62 27.98 12.53
N ILE A 550 -0.54 28.04 11.78
CA ILE A 550 0.47 26.97 11.75
C ILE A 550 1.21 26.99 13.10
N THR A 551 1.22 25.84 13.78
CA THR A 551 1.73 25.65 15.14
C THR A 551 2.66 24.44 15.19
N ASP A 552 3.17 24.10 16.39
CA ASP A 552 3.94 22.87 16.59
C ASP A 552 3.10 21.59 16.42
N ASP A 553 1.75 21.67 16.57
CA ASP A 553 0.84 20.58 16.17
C ASP A 553 0.95 20.30 14.63
N TRP A 554 1.00 21.35 13.80
CA TRP A 554 1.23 21.20 12.36
C TRP A 554 2.59 20.58 12.06
N ALA A 555 3.63 20.98 12.83
CA ALA A 555 4.96 20.42 12.66
C ALA A 555 5.02 18.93 13.02
N GLU A 556 4.27 18.50 14.04
CA GLU A 556 4.17 17.09 14.42
C GLU A 556 3.50 16.25 13.32
N HIS A 557 2.66 16.91 12.49
CA HIS A 557 2.04 16.32 11.29
C HIS A 557 2.81 16.65 10.00
N ASP A 558 4.13 16.80 10.09
CA ASP A 558 5.10 17.00 8.99
C ASP A 558 5.01 18.35 8.25
N PHE A 559 4.21 19.32 8.72
CA PHE A 559 4.19 20.66 8.16
C PHE A 559 5.29 21.52 8.80
N VAL A 560 6.53 21.25 8.42
CA VAL A 560 7.72 21.74 9.12
C VAL A 560 8.84 22.05 8.14
N LEU A 561 9.84 22.80 8.59
CA LEU A 561 11.09 23.00 7.87
C LEU A 561 11.81 21.67 7.64
N GLY A 562 12.02 21.30 6.39
CA GLY A 562 12.64 20.05 6.01
C GLY A 562 12.74 19.87 4.50
N SER A 563 12.96 18.66 4.03
CA SER A 563 13.16 18.35 2.61
C SER A 563 11.95 18.66 1.73
N GLN A 564 10.74 18.56 2.26
CA GLN A 564 9.49 18.92 1.59
C GLN A 564 9.26 20.44 1.49
N HIS A 565 10.02 21.24 2.23
CA HIS A 565 9.92 22.71 2.25
C HIS A 565 8.50 23.23 2.54
N ALA A 566 7.81 22.62 3.51
CA ALA A 566 6.46 23.01 3.89
C ALA A 566 6.36 24.46 4.36
N GLU A 567 7.44 25.02 4.94
CA GLU A 567 7.56 26.42 5.35
C GLU A 567 7.40 27.42 4.20
N LEU A 568 7.73 27.01 2.97
CA LEU A 568 7.57 27.82 1.75
C LEU A 568 6.19 27.70 1.13
N TYR A 569 5.48 26.60 1.43
CA TYR A 569 4.24 26.24 0.73
C TYR A 569 3.14 27.30 0.81
N PRO A 570 2.82 27.93 1.97
CA PRO A 570 1.80 28.98 2.02
C PRO A 570 2.12 30.18 1.13
N GLY A 571 3.40 30.54 1.03
CA GLY A 571 3.86 31.62 0.14
C GLY A 571 3.70 31.27 -1.33
N ILE A 572 3.97 30.01 -1.71
CA ILE A 572 3.78 29.51 -3.08
C ILE A 572 2.28 29.50 -3.42
N VAL A 573 1.43 28.98 -2.52
CA VAL A 573 -0.03 29.00 -2.69
C VAL A 573 -0.55 30.42 -2.88
N ALA A 574 -0.10 31.36 -2.04
CA ALA A 574 -0.52 32.75 -2.11
C ALA A 574 -0.05 33.45 -3.40
N SER A 575 1.14 33.14 -3.87
CA SER A 575 1.66 33.67 -5.14
C SER A 575 0.87 33.14 -6.36
N ARG A 576 0.47 31.86 -6.32
CA ARG A 576 -0.21 31.21 -7.44
C ARG A 576 -1.72 31.44 -7.44
N TYR A 577 -2.38 31.33 -6.29
CA TYR A 577 -3.84 31.36 -6.14
C TYR A 577 -4.34 32.55 -5.29
N GLY A 578 -3.49 33.50 -4.93
CA GLY A 578 -3.85 34.66 -4.11
C GLY A 578 -3.79 34.38 -2.60
N PRO A 579 -3.88 35.43 -1.77
CA PRO A 579 -3.75 35.34 -0.31
C PRO A 579 -4.70 34.30 0.30
N ILE A 580 -4.22 33.57 1.30
CA ILE A 580 -5.02 32.55 2.01
C ILE A 580 -5.88 33.26 3.05
N ALA A 581 -7.19 33.15 2.93
CA ALA A 581 -8.13 33.84 3.81
C ALA A 581 -8.36 33.10 5.16
N ASN A 582 -8.46 31.78 5.11
CA ASN A 582 -8.71 30.89 6.26
C ASN A 582 -8.33 29.44 5.92
N LEU A 583 -8.50 28.52 6.87
CA LEU A 583 -8.18 27.10 6.67
C LEU A 583 -8.94 26.47 5.49
N ALA A 584 -10.22 26.79 5.33
CA ALA A 584 -11.01 26.26 4.21
C ALA A 584 -10.48 26.75 2.86
N ASP A 585 -10.08 28.02 2.77
CA ASP A 585 -9.45 28.56 1.57
C ASP A 585 -8.05 27.97 1.32
N PHE A 586 -7.29 27.71 2.40
CA PHE A 586 -6.02 26.98 2.31
C PHE A 586 -6.23 25.59 1.71
N VAL A 587 -7.20 24.83 2.22
CA VAL A 587 -7.53 23.49 1.72
C VAL A 587 -7.98 23.54 0.27
N ARG A 588 -8.92 24.45 -0.07
CA ARG A 588 -9.43 24.62 -1.44
C ARG A 588 -8.31 24.90 -2.44
N LYS A 589 -7.39 25.79 -2.13
CA LYS A 589 -6.20 26.09 -2.94
C LYS A 589 -5.21 24.92 -2.94
N GLY A 590 -5.04 24.27 -1.81
CA GLY A 590 -4.20 23.10 -1.67
C GLY A 590 -4.62 21.92 -2.54
N GLN A 591 -5.94 21.72 -2.74
CA GLN A 591 -6.41 20.66 -3.65
C GLN A 591 -6.04 20.94 -5.13
N LEU A 592 -6.02 22.19 -5.58
CA LEU A 592 -5.52 22.53 -6.91
C LEU A 592 -4.00 22.28 -7.00
N MET A 593 -3.26 22.72 -5.99
CA MET A 593 -1.80 22.47 -5.91
C MET A 593 -1.46 20.99 -5.96
N ASN A 594 -2.20 20.16 -5.21
CA ASN A 594 -2.03 18.72 -5.21
C ASN A 594 -2.28 18.14 -6.62
N TYR A 595 -3.43 18.50 -7.23
CA TYR A 595 -3.86 17.98 -8.52
C TYR A 595 -2.84 18.29 -9.62
N GLU A 596 -2.47 19.57 -9.79
CA GLU A 596 -1.58 19.98 -10.88
C GLU A 596 -0.16 19.41 -10.72
N ALA A 597 0.36 19.35 -9.51
CA ALA A 597 1.73 18.84 -9.27
C ALA A 597 1.83 17.34 -9.54
N LEU A 598 0.88 16.55 -8.99
CA LEU A 598 0.92 15.09 -9.15
C LEU A 598 0.59 14.67 -10.59
N ARG A 599 -0.36 15.34 -11.26
CA ARG A 599 -0.61 15.12 -12.68
C ARG A 599 0.65 15.36 -13.52
N ALA A 600 1.23 16.54 -13.41
CA ALA A 600 2.42 16.92 -14.19
C ALA A 600 3.63 16.03 -13.91
N MET A 601 3.77 15.51 -12.68
CA MET A 601 4.84 14.59 -12.31
C MET A 601 4.78 13.28 -13.11
N TYR A 602 3.60 12.69 -13.28
CA TYR A 602 3.42 11.49 -14.10
C TYR A 602 3.43 11.81 -15.60
N GLU A 603 2.75 12.87 -16.02
CA GLU A 603 2.71 13.29 -17.43
C GLU A 603 4.10 13.63 -17.99
N GLY A 604 4.94 14.29 -17.18
CA GLY A 604 6.32 14.59 -17.56
C GLY A 604 7.17 13.31 -17.79
N ARG A 605 6.82 12.18 -17.20
CA ARG A 605 7.44 10.88 -17.48
C ARG A 605 6.76 10.18 -18.66
N ASN A 606 5.45 10.25 -18.75
CA ASN A 606 4.70 9.76 -19.92
C ASN A 606 5.22 10.36 -21.22
N ALA A 607 5.54 11.65 -21.25
CA ALA A 607 6.14 12.34 -22.41
C ALA A 607 7.43 11.69 -22.91
N LYS A 608 8.07 10.86 -22.09
CA LYS A 608 9.33 10.16 -22.37
C LYS A 608 9.15 8.64 -22.34
N LEU A 609 7.95 8.14 -22.54
CA LEU A 609 7.57 6.73 -22.48
C LEU A 609 8.55 5.85 -23.27
N PHE A 610 9.27 4.97 -22.58
CA PHE A 610 10.35 4.11 -23.08
C PHE A 610 11.46 4.82 -23.90
N ASN A 611 11.49 6.18 -23.88
CA ASN A 611 12.47 6.99 -24.56
C ASN A 611 12.82 8.29 -23.79
N PRO A 612 13.66 8.24 -22.74
CA PRO A 612 14.29 7.05 -22.16
C PRO A 612 13.59 6.51 -20.91
N ALA A 613 12.48 7.12 -20.43
CA ALA A 613 11.86 6.79 -19.16
C ALA A 613 11.22 5.40 -19.21
N THR A 614 11.44 4.60 -18.17
CA THR A 614 10.84 3.26 -18.03
C THR A 614 9.93 3.14 -16.80
N GLY A 615 9.87 4.20 -15.99
CA GLY A 615 8.96 4.25 -14.86
C GLY A 615 9.16 5.46 -13.95
N VAL A 616 8.14 5.68 -13.12
CA VAL A 616 8.10 6.69 -12.07
C VAL A 616 7.43 6.12 -10.82
N ILE A 617 7.98 6.41 -9.64
CA ILE A 617 7.43 6.05 -8.36
C ILE A 617 7.29 7.32 -7.52
N ASP A 618 6.07 7.60 -7.06
CA ASP A 618 5.76 8.77 -6.24
C ASP A 618 6.25 8.59 -4.80
N TRP A 619 6.96 9.56 -4.28
CA TRP A 619 7.34 9.65 -2.88
C TRP A 619 6.37 10.59 -2.14
N MET A 620 5.32 10.14 -1.42
CA MET A 620 4.89 8.75 -1.23
C MET A 620 3.39 8.64 -1.53
N SER A 621 2.91 7.40 -1.66
CA SER A 621 1.51 7.15 -1.98
C SER A 621 0.61 6.93 -0.77
N ASN A 622 1.17 6.50 0.38
CA ASN A 622 0.41 6.22 1.60
C ASN A 622 0.94 6.94 2.83
N PRO A 623 0.09 7.43 3.73
CA PRO A 623 0.51 8.02 5.00
C PRO A 623 0.63 6.96 6.10
N ALA A 624 1.76 6.92 6.82
CA ALA A 624 1.93 6.11 8.02
C ALA A 624 1.24 6.72 9.25
N GLN A 625 0.97 8.03 9.20
CA GLN A 625 0.31 8.85 10.23
C GLN A 625 -0.56 9.92 9.58
N PRO A 626 -1.45 10.59 10.33
CA PRO A 626 -2.07 11.81 9.84
C PRO A 626 -0.98 12.86 9.52
N SER A 627 -0.91 13.32 8.26
CA SER A 627 0.21 14.11 7.76
C SER A 627 -0.25 15.13 6.70
N PHE A 628 0.57 16.17 6.48
CA PHE A 628 0.41 17.16 5.40
C PHE A 628 1.26 16.85 4.17
N VAL A 629 2.00 15.73 4.14
CA VAL A 629 2.95 15.45 3.07
C VAL A 629 2.76 14.05 2.48
N TYR A 630 3.18 13.86 1.23
CA TYR A 630 3.44 12.56 0.60
C TYR A 630 2.30 11.56 0.70
N GLN A 631 1.12 11.85 0.11
CA GLN A 631 -0.03 10.97 0.19
C GLN A 631 -1.03 11.18 -0.95
N LEU A 632 -1.63 10.09 -1.44
CA LEU A 632 -2.72 10.12 -2.42
C LEU A 632 -4.10 10.10 -1.75
N TYR A 633 -4.17 9.60 -0.55
CA TYR A 633 -5.33 9.57 0.35
C TYR A 633 -4.83 9.76 1.78
N HIS A 634 -5.71 10.21 2.66
CA HIS A 634 -5.31 10.52 4.04
C HIS A 634 -5.26 9.30 4.93
N TYR A 635 -4.70 9.49 6.13
CA TYR A 635 -4.65 8.46 7.16
C TYR A 635 -6.04 7.91 7.52
N ASP A 636 -7.08 8.73 7.48
CA ASP A 636 -8.48 8.32 7.67
C ASP A 636 -9.12 7.64 6.44
N LEU A 637 -8.34 7.40 5.38
CA LEU A 637 -8.75 6.79 4.10
C LEU A 637 -9.67 7.68 3.25
N GLU A 638 -9.66 8.98 3.45
CA GLU A 638 -10.31 9.93 2.54
C GLU A 638 -9.41 10.16 1.32
N PRO A 639 -9.84 9.84 0.09
CA PRO A 639 -9.08 10.18 -1.10
C PRO A 639 -9.09 11.69 -1.34
N ASN A 640 -7.94 12.26 -1.71
CA ASN A 640 -7.82 13.66 -2.06
C ASN A 640 -7.61 13.86 -3.57
N SER A 641 -7.46 15.11 -4.00
CA SER A 641 -7.25 15.42 -5.42
C SER A 641 -5.97 14.83 -6.01
N SER A 642 -4.95 14.51 -5.19
CA SER A 642 -3.72 13.82 -5.62
C SER A 642 -4.02 12.47 -6.26
N LEU A 643 -4.93 11.68 -5.65
CA LEU A 643 -5.29 10.36 -6.17
C LEU A 643 -5.88 10.44 -7.58
N PHE A 644 -6.78 11.40 -7.79
CA PHE A 644 -7.47 11.55 -9.10
C PHE A 644 -6.56 12.19 -10.15
N ALA A 645 -5.63 13.03 -9.74
CA ALA A 645 -4.57 13.55 -10.60
C ALA A 645 -3.67 12.42 -11.13
N VAL A 646 -3.22 11.54 -10.23
CA VAL A 646 -2.42 10.35 -10.60
C VAL A 646 -3.25 9.40 -11.46
N ARG A 647 -4.51 9.14 -11.07
CA ARG A 647 -5.41 8.29 -11.84
C ARG A 647 -5.56 8.74 -13.29
N SER A 648 -5.74 10.05 -13.53
CA SER A 648 -5.82 10.61 -14.88
C SER A 648 -4.49 10.44 -15.62
N ALA A 649 -3.39 10.93 -15.06
CA ALA A 649 -2.08 10.88 -15.71
C ALA A 649 -1.55 9.44 -15.90
N ALA A 650 -2.03 8.47 -15.11
CA ALA A 650 -1.61 7.06 -15.18
C ALA A 650 -2.51 6.19 -16.08
N GLU A 651 -3.37 6.76 -16.89
CA GLU A 651 -4.13 6.03 -17.93
C GLU A 651 -3.18 5.32 -18.91
N LEU A 652 -3.59 4.15 -19.43
CA LEU A 652 -2.79 3.42 -20.41
C LEU A 652 -2.76 4.11 -21.78
N VAL A 653 -3.87 4.70 -22.14
CA VAL A 653 -3.97 5.62 -23.29
C VAL A 653 -4.37 6.96 -22.73
N HIS A 654 -3.55 7.99 -22.95
CA HIS A 654 -3.72 9.29 -22.30
C HIS A 654 -3.46 10.44 -23.29
N VAL A 655 -4.27 11.49 -23.20
CA VAL A 655 -4.03 12.75 -23.89
C VAL A 655 -3.57 13.81 -22.91
N GLN A 656 -2.45 14.47 -23.19
CA GLN A 656 -1.86 15.47 -22.30
C GLN A 656 -1.37 16.71 -23.02
N PHE A 657 -1.32 17.82 -22.29
CA PHE A 657 -0.70 19.08 -22.69
C PHE A 657 0.65 19.21 -21.97
N ASN A 658 1.73 19.26 -22.72
CA ASN A 658 3.06 19.49 -22.18
C ASN A 658 3.22 20.95 -21.76
N GLU A 659 3.16 21.24 -20.48
CA GLU A 659 3.20 22.61 -19.96
C GLU A 659 4.57 23.30 -20.12
N ALA A 660 5.63 22.58 -20.54
CA ALA A 660 6.95 23.16 -20.75
C ALA A 660 7.14 23.75 -22.15
N ASP A 661 6.61 23.10 -23.19
CA ASP A 661 6.77 23.50 -24.59
C ASP A 661 5.43 23.84 -25.29
N GLY A 662 4.31 23.47 -24.70
CA GLY A 662 2.97 23.72 -25.20
C GLY A 662 2.47 22.69 -26.20
N ASP A 663 3.13 21.54 -26.32
CA ASP A 663 2.78 20.52 -27.29
C ASP A 663 1.61 19.64 -26.80
N LEU A 664 0.75 19.25 -27.72
CA LEU A 664 -0.24 18.20 -27.52
C LEU A 664 0.44 16.84 -27.67
N GLN A 665 0.25 15.97 -26.71
CA GLN A 665 0.83 14.62 -26.74
C GLN A 665 -0.24 13.57 -26.50
N VAL A 666 -0.10 12.41 -27.20
CA VAL A 666 -0.90 11.21 -26.95
C VAL A 666 0.05 10.08 -26.53
N ILE A 667 -0.24 9.50 -25.39
CA ILE A 667 0.53 8.40 -24.80
C ILE A 667 -0.23 7.11 -25.10
N ASN A 668 0.42 6.18 -25.78
CA ASN A 668 -0.11 4.83 -25.99
C ASN A 668 0.80 3.82 -25.30
N ASN A 669 0.40 3.37 -24.12
CA ASN A 669 1.15 2.38 -23.33
C ASN A 669 0.61 0.95 -23.53
N LEU A 670 -0.17 0.74 -24.57
CA LEU A 670 -0.66 -0.58 -24.94
C LEU A 670 0.29 -1.27 -25.93
N PRO A 671 0.34 -2.60 -25.95
CA PRO A 671 1.12 -3.37 -26.93
C PRO A 671 0.50 -3.36 -28.34
N THR A 672 -0.55 -2.58 -28.56
CA THR A 672 -1.27 -2.44 -29.83
C THR A 672 -1.31 -0.99 -30.28
N ALA A 673 -1.26 -0.77 -31.59
CA ALA A 673 -1.39 0.56 -32.13
C ALA A 673 -2.79 1.15 -31.86
N LEU A 674 -2.84 2.46 -31.69
CA LEU A 674 -4.06 3.25 -31.64
C LEU A 674 -4.27 3.91 -33.00
N ASP A 675 -5.14 3.33 -33.82
CA ASP A 675 -5.37 3.77 -35.19
C ASP A 675 -6.71 4.50 -35.33
N GLY A 676 -6.70 5.59 -36.08
CA GLY A 676 -7.90 6.36 -36.47
C GLY A 676 -8.63 7.04 -35.31
N ALA A 677 -7.91 7.32 -34.23
CA ALA A 677 -8.41 8.11 -33.12
C ALA A 677 -8.38 9.63 -33.46
N GLU A 678 -9.09 10.41 -32.68
CA GLU A 678 -9.14 11.88 -32.83
C GLU A 678 -8.96 12.54 -31.47
N ALA A 679 -8.10 13.58 -31.42
CA ALA A 679 -7.93 14.43 -30.25
C ALA A 679 -8.65 15.76 -30.48
N ASP A 680 -9.62 16.06 -29.63
CA ASP A 680 -10.32 17.34 -29.59
C ASP A 680 -9.67 18.27 -28.57
N ILE A 681 -9.38 19.49 -28.93
CA ILE A 681 -8.79 20.53 -28.13
C ILE A 681 -9.75 21.70 -28.06
N ALA A 682 -10.33 21.97 -26.89
CA ALA A 682 -11.15 23.14 -26.65
C ALA A 682 -10.44 24.13 -25.74
N ILE A 683 -10.36 25.41 -26.12
CA ILE A 683 -9.78 26.45 -25.27
C ILE A 683 -10.89 27.39 -24.84
N TYR A 684 -11.06 27.56 -23.54
CA TYR A 684 -12.08 28.47 -22.98
C TYR A 684 -11.41 29.65 -22.28
N ASN A 685 -11.97 30.83 -22.49
CA ASN A 685 -11.63 32.02 -21.71
C ASN A 685 -12.06 31.86 -20.26
N LEU A 686 -11.52 32.69 -19.36
CA LEU A 686 -11.89 32.72 -17.96
C LEU A 686 -13.39 32.88 -17.69
N ASP A 687 -14.09 33.57 -18.58
CA ASP A 687 -15.56 33.77 -18.51
C ASP A 687 -16.39 32.60 -19.08
N GLY A 688 -15.76 31.50 -19.45
CA GLY A 688 -16.38 30.29 -19.98
C GLY A 688 -16.68 30.34 -21.49
N THR A 689 -16.38 31.45 -22.18
CA THR A 689 -16.57 31.52 -23.64
C THR A 689 -15.54 30.66 -24.38
N LEU A 690 -16.00 29.88 -25.36
CA LEU A 690 -15.10 29.07 -26.20
C LEU A 690 -14.26 29.99 -27.08
N ALA A 691 -12.95 30.00 -26.90
CA ALA A 691 -11.98 30.79 -27.66
C ALA A 691 -11.54 30.09 -28.93
N SER A 692 -11.33 28.77 -28.89
CA SER A 692 -11.05 27.95 -30.09
C SER A 692 -11.43 26.50 -29.85
N HIS A 693 -11.68 25.78 -30.93
CA HIS A 693 -11.84 24.31 -30.97
C HIS A 693 -11.09 23.76 -32.17
N GLN A 694 -10.35 22.67 -31.94
CA GLN A 694 -9.55 22.00 -32.97
C GLN A 694 -9.70 20.49 -32.80
N THR A 695 -9.72 19.76 -33.91
CA THR A 695 -9.67 18.30 -33.93
C THR A 695 -8.44 17.88 -34.71
N VAL A 696 -7.62 16.96 -34.10
CA VAL A 696 -6.38 16.47 -34.69
C VAL A 696 -6.49 14.96 -34.83
N PRO A 697 -6.23 14.37 -36.03
CA PRO A 697 -6.23 12.93 -36.21
C PRO A 697 -5.02 12.29 -35.48
N VAL A 698 -5.26 11.14 -34.86
CA VAL A 698 -4.27 10.43 -34.02
C VAL A 698 -4.06 9.01 -34.55
N ASN A 699 -2.78 8.67 -34.82
CA ASN A 699 -2.34 7.29 -35.01
C ASN A 699 -1.06 7.12 -34.18
N ALA A 700 -1.14 6.38 -33.09
CA ALA A 700 -0.03 6.19 -32.17
C ALA A 700 0.47 4.74 -32.20
N GLU A 701 1.79 4.59 -32.38
CA GLU A 701 2.45 3.28 -32.32
C GLU A 701 2.29 2.64 -30.92
N PRO A 702 2.41 1.31 -30.82
CA PRO A 702 2.44 0.65 -29.51
C PRO A 702 3.59 1.19 -28.63
N GLU A 703 3.34 1.28 -27.34
CA GLU A 703 4.35 1.61 -26.33
C GLU A 703 5.12 2.92 -26.65
N ALA A 704 4.44 3.93 -27.14
CA ALA A 704 5.01 5.19 -27.61
C ALA A 704 4.27 6.43 -27.10
N ALA A 705 5.03 7.52 -26.94
CA ALA A 705 4.50 8.87 -26.83
C ALA A 705 4.53 9.53 -28.21
N LEU A 706 3.36 9.95 -28.70
CA LEU A 706 3.18 10.68 -29.96
C LEU A 706 3.07 12.17 -29.66
N ASP A 707 3.96 12.95 -30.26
CA ASP A 707 3.94 14.39 -30.24
C ASP A 707 3.15 14.90 -31.46
N LEU A 708 2.13 15.71 -31.23
CA LEU A 708 1.26 16.29 -32.26
C LEU A 708 1.56 17.78 -32.53
N GLY A 709 2.59 18.30 -31.85
CA GLY A 709 3.02 19.69 -31.96
C GLY A 709 2.21 20.68 -31.11
N PRO A 710 2.55 21.98 -31.20
CA PRO A 710 2.07 22.98 -30.26
C PRO A 710 0.59 23.32 -30.44
N VAL A 711 -0.12 23.37 -29.32
CA VAL A 711 -1.50 23.86 -29.24
C VAL A 711 -1.54 25.36 -29.63
N GLN A 712 -2.43 25.71 -30.53
CA GLN A 712 -2.54 27.08 -31.05
C GLN A 712 -3.52 27.93 -30.22
N PHE A 713 -3.00 28.94 -29.52
CA PHE A 713 -3.80 29.86 -28.74
C PHE A 713 -4.21 31.05 -29.59
N PRO A 714 -5.51 31.38 -29.70
CA PRO A 714 -5.95 32.57 -30.42
C PRO A 714 -5.52 33.85 -29.67
N SER A 715 -5.29 34.94 -30.42
CA SER A 715 -4.86 36.21 -29.79
C SER A 715 -5.92 36.84 -28.86
N THR A 716 -7.12 36.29 -28.86
CA THR A 716 -8.25 36.73 -28.03
C THR A 716 -8.39 35.95 -26.74
N VAL A 717 -7.51 34.94 -26.48
CA VAL A 717 -7.57 34.13 -25.25
C VAL A 717 -7.24 34.99 -24.03
N SER A 718 -7.98 34.79 -22.94
CA SER A 718 -7.73 35.48 -21.68
C SER A 718 -6.40 35.03 -21.04
N THR A 719 -5.78 35.91 -20.25
CA THR A 719 -4.48 35.62 -19.61
C THR A 719 -4.51 34.31 -18.82
N VAL A 720 -5.55 34.11 -18.00
CA VAL A 720 -5.88 32.81 -17.39
C VAL A 720 -7.03 32.23 -18.21
N HIS A 721 -6.88 30.97 -18.59
CA HIS A 721 -7.81 30.26 -19.47
C HIS A 721 -7.79 28.77 -19.17
N PHE A 722 -8.68 28.01 -19.84
CA PHE A 722 -8.76 26.57 -19.65
C PHE A 722 -8.49 25.86 -20.98
N ILE A 723 -7.85 24.68 -20.85
CA ILE A 723 -7.60 23.78 -21.99
C ILE A 723 -8.27 22.47 -21.64
N GLU A 724 -9.22 22.06 -22.47
CA GLU A 724 -9.86 20.77 -22.39
C GLU A 724 -9.39 19.88 -23.53
N LEU A 725 -9.00 18.68 -23.21
CA LEU A 725 -8.53 17.65 -24.13
C LEU A 725 -9.41 16.41 -24.02
N GLN A 726 -9.92 15.96 -25.17
CA GLN A 726 -10.64 14.70 -25.27
C GLN A 726 -10.00 13.85 -26.36
N LEU A 727 -9.72 12.58 -26.07
CA LEU A 727 -9.24 11.61 -27.03
C LEU A 727 -10.35 10.58 -27.28
N ASN A 728 -10.79 10.47 -28.51
CA ASN A 728 -11.83 9.55 -28.92
C ASN A 728 -11.25 8.46 -29.83
N ASP A 729 -11.75 7.21 -29.72
CA ASP A 729 -11.38 6.13 -30.61
C ASP A 729 -12.02 6.31 -32.03
N SER A 730 -11.66 5.41 -32.94
CA SER A 730 -12.23 5.43 -34.32
C SER A 730 -13.75 5.21 -34.38
N GLY A 731 -14.38 4.80 -33.28
CA GLY A 731 -15.82 4.66 -33.12
C GLY A 731 -16.49 5.90 -32.50
N GLY A 732 -15.70 6.89 -32.07
CA GLY A 732 -16.17 8.10 -31.37
C GLY A 732 -16.40 7.90 -29.88
N ASN A 733 -15.87 6.82 -29.27
CA ASN A 733 -15.95 6.62 -27.83
C ASN A 733 -14.79 7.34 -27.13
N LEU A 734 -15.10 8.05 -26.05
CA LEU A 734 -14.09 8.74 -25.25
C LEU A 734 -13.13 7.73 -24.58
N ILE A 735 -11.84 7.89 -24.82
CA ILE A 735 -10.76 7.05 -24.25
C ILE A 735 -10.08 7.77 -23.09
N SER A 736 -9.79 9.07 -23.24
CA SER A 736 -9.08 9.89 -22.26
C SER A 736 -9.62 11.31 -22.27
N HIS A 737 -9.72 11.91 -21.09
CA HIS A 737 -10.17 13.29 -20.89
C HIS A 737 -9.26 13.99 -19.89
N ASN A 738 -8.78 15.18 -20.24
CA ASN A 738 -7.94 15.98 -19.37
C ASN A 738 -8.34 17.45 -19.41
N PHE A 739 -8.21 18.15 -18.29
CA PHE A 739 -8.63 19.53 -18.14
C PHE A 739 -7.58 20.35 -17.40
N TYR A 740 -7.06 21.41 -18.04
CA TYR A 740 -6.02 22.26 -17.47
C TYR A 740 -6.56 23.67 -17.23
N TRP A 741 -6.14 24.27 -16.12
CA TRP A 741 -6.21 25.71 -15.88
C TRP A 741 -4.81 26.27 -16.10
N HIS A 742 -4.68 27.20 -17.02
CA HIS A 742 -3.39 27.61 -17.55
C HIS A 742 -3.31 29.14 -17.64
N ALA A 743 -2.10 29.69 -17.54
CA ALA A 743 -1.84 31.09 -17.72
C ALA A 743 -0.85 31.33 -18.88
N LEU A 744 -1.03 32.41 -19.63
CA LEU A 744 -0.13 32.74 -20.73
C LEU A 744 1.33 32.91 -20.23
N PRO A 745 2.34 32.65 -21.09
CA PRO A 745 3.77 32.65 -20.72
C PRO A 745 4.29 33.97 -20.12
N ILE A 746 3.55 35.06 -20.23
CA ILE A 746 3.92 36.34 -19.64
C ILE A 746 3.96 36.28 -18.10
N ASN A 747 3.11 35.45 -17.48
CA ASN A 747 3.12 35.15 -16.02
C ASN A 747 2.51 33.78 -15.78
N PRO A 748 3.23 32.69 -16.10
CA PRO A 748 2.65 31.34 -16.14
C PRO A 748 2.30 30.77 -14.75
N ASP A 749 2.76 31.40 -13.67
CA ASP A 749 2.50 30.94 -12.31
C ASP A 749 1.40 31.72 -11.60
N ASP A 750 0.83 32.77 -12.22
CA ASP A 750 -0.23 33.57 -11.63
C ASP A 750 -1.61 33.14 -12.11
N LEU A 751 -2.28 32.38 -11.26
CA LEU A 751 -3.65 31.89 -11.44
C LEU A 751 -4.64 32.60 -10.51
N THR A 752 -4.27 33.76 -9.96
CA THR A 752 -5.11 34.52 -9.01
C THR A 752 -6.46 34.92 -9.60
N ALA A 753 -6.54 35.09 -10.92
CA ALA A 753 -7.78 35.41 -11.63
C ALA A 753 -8.86 34.33 -11.46
N LEU A 754 -8.50 33.07 -11.13
CA LEU A 754 -9.48 32.00 -10.82
C LEU A 754 -10.41 32.35 -9.64
N ASN A 755 -9.98 33.25 -8.74
CA ASN A 755 -10.85 33.72 -7.65
C ASN A 755 -12.00 34.61 -8.15
N THR A 756 -12.00 35.06 -9.41
CA THR A 756 -13.07 35.86 -10.00
C THR A 756 -14.12 35.03 -10.74
N LEU A 757 -13.92 33.67 -10.77
CA LEU A 757 -14.90 32.78 -11.40
C LEU A 757 -16.26 32.93 -10.71
N PRO A 758 -17.35 33.07 -11.48
CA PRO A 758 -18.70 33.03 -10.93
C PRO A 758 -19.00 31.68 -10.28
N THR A 759 -19.81 31.69 -9.24
CA THR A 759 -20.32 30.46 -8.64
C THR A 759 -21.22 29.71 -9.63
N VAL A 760 -21.01 28.42 -9.80
CA VAL A 760 -21.75 27.55 -10.73
C VAL A 760 -22.63 26.59 -9.94
N PRO A 761 -23.96 26.64 -10.09
CA PRO A 761 -24.86 25.63 -9.57
C PRO A 761 -24.86 24.43 -10.53
N LEU A 762 -24.18 23.35 -10.16
CA LEU A 762 -24.26 22.08 -10.88
C LEU A 762 -25.52 21.33 -10.51
N GLN A 763 -26.22 20.76 -11.50
CA GLN A 763 -27.27 19.78 -11.24
C GLN A 763 -26.64 18.43 -10.95
N ALA A 764 -27.09 17.77 -9.86
CA ALA A 764 -26.63 16.43 -9.50
C ALA A 764 -27.83 15.46 -9.46
N THR A 765 -27.73 14.37 -10.17
CA THR A 765 -28.66 13.23 -10.05
C THR A 765 -27.91 12.03 -9.48
N VAL A 766 -28.56 11.29 -8.59
CA VAL A 766 -27.96 10.14 -7.90
C VAL A 766 -28.84 8.93 -8.11
N VAL A 767 -28.25 7.85 -8.60
CA VAL A 767 -28.89 6.54 -8.72
C VAL A 767 -28.17 5.55 -7.80
N ARG A 768 -28.93 4.86 -6.95
CA ARG A 768 -28.37 3.85 -6.01
C ARG A 768 -28.75 2.44 -6.44
N GLN A 769 -27.76 1.53 -6.43
CA GLN A 769 -27.93 0.11 -6.68
C GLN A 769 -27.05 -0.70 -5.71
N ASP A 770 -27.64 -1.23 -4.66
CA ASP A 770 -26.91 -2.04 -3.69
C ASP A 770 -26.73 -3.46 -4.22
N ALA A 771 -25.50 -3.97 -4.16
CA ALA A 771 -25.18 -5.32 -4.60
C ALA A 771 -23.95 -5.86 -3.82
N ASN A 772 -23.95 -7.15 -3.51
CA ASN A 772 -22.81 -7.85 -2.91
C ASN A 772 -22.28 -7.19 -1.62
N GLY A 773 -23.13 -6.61 -0.80
CA GLY A 773 -22.74 -5.91 0.43
C GLY A 773 -22.20 -4.50 0.21
N MET A 774 -22.21 -4.01 -1.04
CA MET A 774 -21.76 -2.67 -1.41
C MET A 774 -22.96 -1.75 -1.69
N CYS A 775 -22.85 -0.51 -1.24
CA CYS A 775 -23.63 0.63 -1.71
C CYS A 775 -22.95 1.15 -2.98
N ASN A 776 -23.60 1.04 -4.13
CA ASN A 776 -23.13 1.58 -5.40
C ASN A 776 -23.99 2.76 -5.80
N LEU A 777 -23.37 3.91 -6.05
CA LEU A 777 -24.05 5.12 -6.51
C LEU A 777 -23.45 5.53 -7.85
N THR A 778 -24.35 5.95 -8.76
CA THR A 778 -23.97 6.64 -9.99
C THR A 778 -24.44 8.08 -9.86
N VAL A 779 -23.50 9.03 -9.81
CA VAL A 779 -23.74 10.46 -9.70
C VAL A 779 -23.49 11.09 -11.05
N THR A 780 -24.49 11.74 -11.64
CA THR A 780 -24.33 12.53 -12.87
C THR A 780 -24.38 14.00 -12.51
N LEU A 781 -23.32 14.73 -12.79
CA LEU A 781 -23.21 16.18 -12.68
C LEU A 781 -23.44 16.83 -14.05
N LEU A 782 -24.21 17.91 -14.10
CA LEU A 782 -24.50 18.67 -15.32
C LEU A 782 -24.29 20.16 -15.07
N ASN A 783 -23.48 20.80 -15.93
CA ASN A 783 -23.27 22.24 -15.95
C ASN A 783 -24.16 22.89 -16.98
N GLU A 784 -25.35 23.39 -16.63
CA GLU A 784 -26.25 24.11 -17.52
C GLU A 784 -25.93 25.61 -17.66
N THR A 785 -24.83 26.07 -17.07
CA THR A 785 -24.43 27.48 -17.10
C THR A 785 -23.52 27.79 -18.28
N THR A 786 -23.20 29.07 -18.45
CA THR A 786 -22.20 29.54 -19.44
C THR A 786 -20.80 29.67 -18.85
N ASN A 787 -20.59 29.28 -17.59
CA ASN A 787 -19.33 29.41 -16.89
C ASN A 787 -18.69 28.02 -16.65
N ILE A 788 -17.38 27.98 -16.46
CA ILE A 788 -16.66 26.77 -16.10
C ILE A 788 -16.93 26.41 -14.64
N ALA A 789 -17.30 25.17 -14.38
CA ALA A 789 -17.27 24.57 -13.04
C ALA A 789 -15.91 23.90 -12.84
N LEU A 790 -15.08 24.46 -11.95
CA LEU A 790 -13.72 24.00 -11.73
C LEU A 790 -13.62 23.10 -10.50
N MET A 791 -13.02 21.92 -10.67
CA MET A 791 -12.69 20.98 -9.58
C MET A 791 -13.90 20.61 -8.71
N ALA A 792 -15.03 20.27 -9.37
CA ALA A 792 -16.22 19.78 -8.68
C ALA A 792 -15.87 18.49 -7.93
N HIS A 793 -16.15 18.49 -6.63
CA HIS A 793 -15.79 17.42 -5.69
C HIS A 793 -17.05 16.81 -5.07
N VAL A 794 -17.12 15.50 -5.09
CA VAL A 794 -18.25 14.72 -4.57
C VAL A 794 -17.82 13.94 -3.33
N GLN A 795 -18.64 13.98 -2.28
CA GLN A 795 -18.43 13.22 -1.04
C GLN A 795 -19.64 12.34 -0.73
N LEU A 796 -19.37 11.11 -0.30
CA LEU A 796 -20.40 10.24 0.26
C LEU A 796 -20.50 10.44 1.78
N ARG A 797 -21.71 10.73 2.25
CA ARG A 797 -22.01 10.94 3.68
C ARG A 797 -23.21 10.13 4.13
N ARG A 798 -23.36 9.97 5.43
CA ARG A 798 -24.58 9.47 6.04
C ARG A 798 -25.62 10.59 6.09
N GLN A 799 -26.83 10.30 5.66
CA GLN A 799 -27.87 11.34 5.48
C GLN A 799 -28.26 12.00 6.80
N THR A 800 -28.40 11.25 7.88
CA THR A 800 -28.89 11.74 9.18
C THR A 800 -27.78 12.41 9.99
N SER A 801 -26.61 11.77 10.11
CA SER A 801 -25.49 12.30 10.90
C SER A 801 -24.68 13.33 10.14
N GLY A 802 -24.67 13.27 8.80
CA GLY A 802 -23.80 14.07 7.94
C GLY A 802 -22.34 13.66 7.97
N GLU A 803 -21.96 12.62 8.70
CA GLU A 803 -20.59 12.12 8.77
C GLU A 803 -20.16 11.48 7.45
N ARG A 804 -18.89 11.60 7.10
CA ARG A 804 -18.31 10.93 5.92
C ARG A 804 -18.43 9.42 6.06
N VAL A 805 -18.63 8.75 4.93
CA VAL A 805 -18.55 7.29 4.81
C VAL A 805 -17.15 6.94 4.33
N LEU A 806 -16.36 6.26 5.15
CA LEU A 806 -14.99 5.88 4.86
C LEU A 806 -14.72 4.42 5.27
N PRO A 807 -13.96 3.66 4.49
CA PRO A 807 -13.40 4.02 3.18
C PRO A 807 -14.47 4.15 2.09
N VAL A 808 -14.18 4.97 1.09
CA VAL A 808 -15.03 5.18 -0.08
C VAL A 808 -14.19 5.16 -1.36
N TYR A 809 -14.75 4.61 -2.43
CA TYR A 809 -14.07 4.47 -3.71
C TYR A 809 -14.84 5.23 -4.78
N TYR A 810 -14.12 6.06 -5.53
CA TYR A 810 -14.65 6.80 -6.66
C TYR A 810 -13.88 6.40 -7.92
N ASP A 811 -14.58 6.20 -9.02
CA ASP A 811 -13.93 5.99 -10.32
C ASP A 811 -13.39 7.31 -10.92
N ASN A 812 -13.87 8.45 -10.48
CA ASN A 812 -13.35 9.78 -10.75
C ASN A 812 -13.82 10.77 -9.68
N ASN A 813 -13.14 11.91 -9.52
CA ASN A 813 -13.57 13.00 -8.65
C ASN A 813 -12.75 14.26 -8.98
N TYR A 814 -13.09 15.42 -8.37
CA TYR A 814 -12.45 16.70 -8.67
C TYR A 814 -12.52 17.04 -10.17
N VAL A 815 -13.66 16.79 -10.76
CA VAL A 815 -13.90 16.98 -12.20
C VAL A 815 -14.15 18.45 -12.53
N SER A 816 -13.67 18.90 -13.70
CA SER A 816 -13.99 20.21 -14.24
C SER A 816 -14.94 20.06 -15.41
N LEU A 817 -15.93 20.95 -15.52
CA LEU A 817 -16.99 20.89 -16.55
C LEU A 817 -17.10 22.23 -17.28
N ALA A 818 -16.91 22.17 -18.58
CA ALA A 818 -17.22 23.28 -19.45
C ALA A 818 -18.74 23.54 -19.54
N PRO A 819 -19.18 24.67 -20.14
CA PRO A 819 -20.60 24.97 -20.34
C PRO A 819 -21.35 23.87 -21.10
N ASN A 820 -22.48 23.42 -20.56
CA ASN A 820 -23.36 22.36 -21.08
C ASN A 820 -22.74 20.95 -21.06
N GLU A 821 -21.67 20.74 -20.33
CA GLU A 821 -21.08 19.42 -20.15
C GLU A 821 -21.64 18.68 -18.94
N SER A 822 -21.44 17.36 -18.98
CA SER A 822 -21.80 16.46 -17.89
C SER A 822 -20.67 15.49 -17.58
N ALA A 823 -20.55 15.10 -16.31
CA ALA A 823 -19.67 14.02 -15.87
C ALA A 823 -20.45 13.00 -15.05
N THR A 824 -20.06 11.75 -15.17
CA THR A 824 -20.58 10.66 -14.33
C THR A 824 -19.48 10.17 -13.41
N ILE A 825 -19.82 10.03 -12.13
CA ILE A 825 -18.94 9.52 -11.06
C ILE A 825 -19.62 8.33 -10.43
N ASN A 826 -18.95 7.17 -10.43
CA ASN A 826 -19.42 6.00 -9.73
C ASN A 826 -18.74 5.92 -8.36
N ILE A 827 -19.56 5.70 -7.33
CA ILE A 827 -19.13 5.65 -5.92
C ILE A 827 -19.43 4.26 -5.37
N GLN A 828 -18.50 3.70 -4.63
CA GLN A 828 -18.68 2.44 -3.93
C GLN A 828 -18.25 2.58 -2.47
N ALA A 829 -19.05 2.02 -1.56
CA ALA A 829 -18.70 1.88 -0.14
C ALA A 829 -19.38 0.62 0.43
N ASN A 830 -18.83 0.06 1.51
CA ASN A 830 -19.53 -1.05 2.15
C ASN A 830 -20.84 -0.57 2.77
N LEU A 831 -21.89 -1.36 2.67
CA LEU A 831 -23.17 -1.06 3.32
C LEU A 831 -23.07 -0.94 4.84
N THR A 832 -22.14 -1.67 5.45
CA THR A 832 -21.87 -1.59 6.90
C THR A 832 -21.34 -0.22 7.33
N ASP A 833 -20.62 0.48 6.44
CA ASP A 833 -20.04 1.78 6.74
C ASP A 833 -21.07 2.91 6.72
N LEU A 834 -22.25 2.67 6.13
CA LEU A 834 -23.41 3.53 6.28
C LEU A 834 -24.04 3.43 7.69
N GLN A 835 -23.72 2.40 8.49
CA GLN A 835 -24.22 2.18 9.86
C GLN A 835 -25.76 2.17 9.97
N GLY A 836 -26.45 1.73 8.92
CA GLY A 836 -27.91 1.68 8.85
C GLY A 836 -28.56 3.01 8.48
N ASP A 837 -27.79 4.04 8.14
CA ASP A 837 -28.27 5.33 7.62
C ASP A 837 -28.39 5.29 6.08
N ASP A 838 -29.04 6.27 5.49
CA ASP A 838 -29.10 6.44 4.05
C ASP A 838 -27.89 7.21 3.52
N ALA A 839 -27.63 7.03 2.22
CA ALA A 839 -26.54 7.69 1.51
C ALA A 839 -26.95 9.14 1.14
N LEU A 840 -26.07 10.08 1.42
CA LEU A 840 -26.14 11.47 1.02
C LEU A 840 -24.91 11.82 0.19
N VAL A 841 -25.12 12.33 -1.01
CA VAL A 841 -24.06 12.85 -1.86
C VAL A 841 -23.95 14.35 -1.67
N VAL A 842 -22.80 14.81 -1.18
CA VAL A 842 -22.50 16.24 -1.04
C VAL A 842 -21.56 16.65 -2.16
N LEU A 843 -21.86 17.76 -2.81
CA LEU A 843 -21.09 18.35 -3.88
C LEU A 843 -20.52 19.69 -3.41
N ASP A 844 -19.25 19.91 -3.63
CA ASP A 844 -18.55 21.20 -3.51
C ASP A 844 -17.54 21.38 -4.64
N GLY A 845 -16.61 22.31 -4.54
CA GLY A 845 -15.56 22.52 -5.56
C GLY A 845 -14.97 23.92 -5.50
N TRP A 846 -14.16 24.29 -6.50
CA TRP A 846 -13.51 25.61 -6.50
C TRP A 846 -14.54 26.75 -6.53
N ASN A 847 -15.50 26.68 -7.44
CA ASN A 847 -16.54 27.70 -7.64
C ASN A 847 -17.94 27.09 -7.78
N THR A 848 -18.14 25.86 -7.30
CA THR A 848 -19.46 25.23 -7.34
C THR A 848 -20.28 25.60 -6.12
N THR A 849 -21.62 25.69 -6.28
CA THR A 849 -22.54 25.82 -5.15
C THR A 849 -22.53 24.54 -4.34
N VAL A 850 -22.38 24.64 -3.02
CA VAL A 850 -22.48 23.48 -2.16
C VAL A 850 -23.91 22.97 -2.15
N THR A 851 -24.10 21.70 -2.55
CA THR A 851 -25.41 21.05 -2.59
C THR A 851 -25.32 19.65 -1.97
N ALA A 852 -26.48 19.15 -1.50
CA ALA A 852 -26.60 17.78 -1.03
C ALA A 852 -27.79 17.11 -1.72
N THR A 853 -27.58 15.91 -2.25
CA THR A 853 -28.59 15.16 -3.01
C THR A 853 -28.71 13.74 -2.44
N THR A 854 -29.94 13.34 -2.12
CA THR A 854 -30.21 11.95 -1.67
C THR A 854 -30.32 11.00 -2.86
N ALA A 855 -30.14 9.71 -2.61
CA ALA A 855 -30.29 8.68 -3.63
C ALA A 855 -31.71 8.53 -4.23
N VAL A 856 -32.71 9.27 -3.72
CA VAL A 856 -34.08 9.35 -4.21
C VAL A 856 -34.31 10.60 -5.08
N GLY A 857 -33.25 11.37 -5.39
CA GLY A 857 -33.32 12.54 -6.27
C GLY A 857 -33.89 13.81 -5.60
N VAL A 858 -34.00 13.86 -4.28
CA VAL A 858 -34.41 15.05 -3.55
C VAL A 858 -33.20 15.88 -3.19
N SER A 859 -33.06 17.06 -3.79
CA SER A 859 -32.05 18.04 -3.35
C SER A 859 -32.47 18.58 -1.99
N ILE A 860 -31.62 18.38 -0.98
CA ILE A 860 -31.81 18.90 0.38
C ILE A 860 -30.83 20.07 0.54
N ALA A 861 -31.29 21.18 1.12
CA ALA A 861 -30.33 22.18 1.57
C ALA A 861 -29.48 21.54 2.67
N PRO A 862 -28.14 21.47 2.49
CA PRO A 862 -27.30 20.82 3.48
C PRO A 862 -27.45 21.58 4.80
N ASN A 863 -27.81 20.86 5.87
CA ASN A 863 -27.80 21.45 7.20
C ASN A 863 -26.35 21.52 7.70
N LEU A 864 -25.60 22.44 7.17
CA LEU A 864 -24.18 22.65 7.50
C LEU A 864 -23.98 23.22 8.90
N GLU A 865 -25.06 23.67 9.59
CA GLU A 865 -24.99 24.17 10.98
C GLU A 865 -24.87 23.05 12.02
N ALA A 866 -25.30 21.82 11.70
CA ALA A 866 -25.25 20.67 12.61
C ALA A 866 -23.95 19.85 12.47
N GLN A 867 -23.06 20.23 11.55
CA GLN A 867 -21.82 19.52 11.30
C GLN A 867 -20.71 20.06 12.21
N PRO A 868 -19.88 19.23 12.85
CA PRO A 868 -18.55 19.67 13.29
C PRO A 868 -17.74 19.99 12.03
N GLY A 869 -17.80 21.23 11.55
CA GLY A 869 -17.21 21.60 10.29
C GLY A 869 -18.08 22.44 9.39
N SER A 870 -19.22 22.95 9.89
CA SER A 870 -19.89 24.06 9.22
C SER A 870 -18.82 25.11 8.97
N TRP A 871 -18.54 25.36 7.70
CA TRP A 871 -17.59 26.36 7.24
C TRP A 871 -17.85 27.62 8.03
N PRO A 872 -16.92 28.10 8.90
CA PRO A 872 -17.19 29.31 9.62
C PRO A 872 -17.33 30.43 8.59
N ALA A 873 -18.56 30.92 8.39
CA ALA A 873 -18.87 32.05 7.50
C ALA A 873 -18.13 33.32 7.94
N THR A 874 -17.42 33.29 9.07
CA THR A 874 -16.59 34.34 9.61
C THR A 874 -15.21 33.75 9.95
N GLY A 875 -14.39 33.50 8.91
CA GLY A 875 -13.02 33.02 9.10
C GLY A 875 -12.17 34.06 9.80
N LEU A 876 -11.53 33.67 10.91
CA LEU A 876 -10.36 34.39 11.39
C LEU A 876 -9.27 34.26 10.32
N PRO A 877 -8.52 35.35 10.02
CA PRO A 877 -7.47 35.30 9.01
C PRO A 877 -6.42 34.26 9.40
N PHE A 878 -6.03 33.42 8.41
CA PHE A 878 -4.95 32.47 8.56
C PHE A 878 -3.64 33.23 8.73
N GLN A 879 -2.99 33.10 9.88
CA GLN A 879 -1.73 33.75 10.16
C GLN A 879 -0.58 32.81 9.80
N THR A 880 0.17 33.13 8.76
CA THR A 880 1.50 32.56 8.55
C THR A 880 2.45 33.21 9.53
N VAL A 881 2.95 32.49 10.51
CA VAL A 881 4.06 32.96 11.34
C VAL A 881 5.28 33.05 10.42
N GLY A 882 5.75 34.25 10.16
CA GLY A 882 7.01 34.44 9.43
C GLY A 882 8.12 33.72 10.19
N LEU A 883 8.72 32.72 9.57
CA LEU A 883 9.98 32.14 10.01
C LEU A 883 11.09 33.11 9.55
N GLU A 884 11.45 34.14 10.35
CA GLU A 884 12.69 34.85 10.21
C GLU A 884 13.85 34.03 10.78
#